data_288b4ad69e4544f6c1e3d322c96a2f83
#
_entry.id   288b4ad69e4544f6c1e3d322c96a2f83
#
_cell.length_a   1.000
_cell.length_b   1.000
_cell.length_c   1.000
_cell.angle_alpha   90.00
_cell.angle_beta   90.00
_cell.angle_gamma   90.00
#
_symmetry.space_group_name_H-M   'P 1'
#
loop_
_entity.id
_entity.type
_entity.pdbx_description
1 polymer ?
#
loop_
_entity_poly.entity_id
_entity_poly.type
_entity_poly.pdbx_seq_one_letter_code
_entity_poly.pdbx_strand_id
1 'polypeptide(L)'
;VRQAGAMDERTLRVLEYGTVRALLAERTVTPMGREAAEALLPTADLALARARQAETSEAVALLRGGEVPLRGAGDLRPLVHHARIGGVLEPAELLLVARTLQVARRLRGHLEARRQSAPRLAQVAAGLVPLPDLEAAIAQVLDEEGQVRDDASPALARIRADLRTVERRIREKLEEILRHPAYLRMLQEPLVTVRGDRFVVPVKVEARAQFPGLVHDQSSSGATVFMEPLAVVALGNRRRELEAMERTEVRRLLQALSRRVAEAAEPVAATLAALGAVDLALARAALSEAWEAAEPHLVADGPLELRRARHPLLLHHLGRERVVPIDVTLGGAFRTLVITGPNTGGKTVTLKTVGLLTLMAQAGLHIPAAPGSVVRVFPQVFADIGDEQSIEQSLSTFSSHLRSIVAILGALAPPALVLLDEIGAGTDPTEGAALARAIIETLHERGACTIVTTHYSELKTLAHELPGVENASVEFDPETLRPTFRLLMGQPGRSNAFIIAARLGLPAAVVERARGYLSREQVRVDELLAELTRDRARAERDREEAERLRAEAGALRERFAAEVAHLEAARAEALRRARREVEEAVRQARREVAALLEEARRRRTPEDAREARRRLEALAATWAERLGGEAEPAGEAPQQVEVGQAVLVAGLGQTGRVVAAANDRGEVEVEVGRVRLRVPLAGLRLRPAPAVATAPGAPVAPRVERAGGLPATAEAPSPSLSLRGLTVDDALLEVDRYLDAAVLAGLPRVTLIHGKGTGALRRAVQDFLRGHPHVRTFRPGGHGEGGEGVTVVELDV
;
A
#
# COMPACT_ATOMS: atom_id res chain seq x y z
N VAL A 1 7.25 23.10 -38.31
CA VAL A 1 7.19 23.66 -36.97
C VAL A 1 7.05 22.47 -36.02
N ARG A 2 8.15 21.93 -35.42
CA ARG A 2 8.09 20.92 -34.39
C ARG A 2 7.41 21.58 -33.20
N GLN A 3 6.32 20.96 -32.68
CA GLN A 3 5.65 21.40 -31.44
C GLN A 3 6.70 21.51 -30.33
N ALA A 4 6.99 22.73 -29.89
CA ALA A 4 7.79 22.99 -28.72
C ALA A 4 7.08 22.38 -27.52
N GLY A 5 7.60 21.26 -26.95
CA GLY A 5 7.08 20.62 -25.75
C GLY A 5 6.80 19.12 -25.83
N ALA A 6 6.99 18.45 -26.97
CA ALA A 6 6.90 17.00 -27.03
C ALA A 6 8.19 16.38 -26.46
N MET A 7 8.07 15.55 -25.42
CA MET A 7 9.17 14.72 -24.93
C MET A 7 9.70 13.83 -26.05
N ASP A 8 11.01 13.68 -26.14
CA ASP A 8 11.65 12.85 -27.17
C ASP A 8 11.27 11.37 -26.99
N GLU A 9 10.76 10.74 -28.05
CA GLU A 9 10.36 9.33 -28.01
C GLU A 9 11.51 8.39 -27.65
N ARG A 10 12.76 8.74 -28.04
CA ARG A 10 13.94 7.98 -27.64
C ARG A 10 14.12 8.02 -26.13
N THR A 11 13.98 9.18 -25.51
CA THR A 11 14.06 9.37 -24.06
C THR A 11 12.99 8.54 -23.35
N LEU A 12 11.75 8.57 -23.83
CA LEU A 12 10.66 7.75 -23.23
C LEU A 12 10.98 6.25 -23.30
N ARG A 13 11.58 5.80 -24.38
CA ARG A 13 11.97 4.39 -24.57
C ARG A 13 13.14 4.00 -23.68
N VAL A 14 14.20 4.79 -23.65
CA VAL A 14 15.41 4.54 -22.87
C VAL A 14 15.12 4.53 -21.37
N LEU A 15 14.24 5.41 -20.91
CA LEU A 15 13.78 5.46 -19.52
C LEU A 15 12.66 4.45 -19.23
N GLU A 16 12.29 3.61 -20.20
CA GLU A 16 11.25 2.55 -20.01
C GLU A 16 9.89 3.09 -19.57
N TYR A 17 9.55 4.33 -19.93
CA TYR A 17 8.27 4.94 -19.58
C TYR A 17 7.08 4.19 -20.19
N GLY A 18 7.28 3.54 -21.34
CA GLY A 18 6.29 2.66 -21.97
C GLY A 18 5.86 1.51 -21.07
N THR A 19 6.78 0.93 -20.29
CA THR A 19 6.47 -0.13 -19.31
C THR A 19 5.61 0.39 -18.18
N VAL A 20 5.85 1.62 -17.70
CA VAL A 20 4.98 2.25 -16.69
C VAL A 20 3.57 2.46 -17.23
N ARG A 21 3.42 2.91 -18.50
CA ARG A 21 2.10 3.03 -19.15
C ARG A 21 1.40 1.69 -19.27
N ALA A 22 2.11 0.63 -19.62
CA ALA A 22 1.55 -0.72 -19.69
C ALA A 22 1.03 -1.19 -18.32
N LEU A 23 1.84 -1.03 -17.27
CA LEU A 23 1.45 -1.34 -15.89
C LEU A 23 0.25 -0.49 -15.40
N LEU A 24 0.14 0.73 -15.89
CA LEU A 24 -0.99 1.60 -15.61
C LEU A 24 -2.25 1.11 -16.33
N ALA A 25 -2.12 0.74 -17.62
CA ALA A 25 -3.22 0.21 -18.43
C ALA A 25 -3.80 -1.11 -17.88
N GLU A 26 -2.95 -1.96 -17.28
CA GLU A 26 -3.40 -3.18 -16.60
C GLU A 26 -4.29 -2.91 -15.37
N ARG A 27 -4.22 -1.72 -14.80
CA ARG A 27 -5.00 -1.31 -13.61
C ARG A 27 -6.29 -0.59 -13.98
N THR A 28 -6.52 -0.30 -15.24
CA THR A 28 -7.78 0.28 -15.71
C THR A 28 -8.87 -0.76 -15.80
N VAL A 29 -10.10 -0.34 -15.62
CA VAL A 29 -11.28 -1.20 -15.60
C VAL A 29 -12.07 -1.09 -16.93
N THR A 30 -11.92 0.03 -17.62
CA THR A 30 -12.66 0.35 -18.84
C THR A 30 -11.74 0.41 -20.07
N PRO A 31 -12.25 0.11 -21.28
CA PRO A 31 -11.47 0.31 -22.51
C PRO A 31 -10.98 1.75 -22.71
N MET A 32 -11.79 2.74 -22.35
CA MET A 32 -11.45 4.15 -22.44
C MET A 32 -10.31 4.53 -21.47
N GLY A 33 -10.34 3.99 -20.26
CA GLY A 33 -9.27 4.17 -19.28
C GLY A 33 -7.97 3.55 -19.75
N ARG A 34 -8.03 2.36 -20.34
CA ARG A 34 -6.85 1.69 -20.92
C ARG A 34 -6.22 2.54 -22.02
N GLU A 35 -7.02 3.01 -22.98
CA GLU A 35 -6.56 3.88 -24.05
C GLU A 35 -5.92 5.17 -23.49
N ALA A 36 -6.57 5.78 -22.50
CA ALA A 36 -6.03 6.97 -21.84
C ALA A 36 -4.71 6.70 -21.12
N ALA A 37 -4.55 5.53 -20.51
CA ALA A 37 -3.30 5.11 -19.84
C ALA A 37 -2.17 4.87 -20.84
N GLU A 38 -2.46 4.20 -21.95
CA GLU A 38 -1.50 3.93 -23.03
C GLU A 38 -1.07 5.22 -23.75
N ALA A 39 -1.98 6.20 -23.85
CA ALA A 39 -1.72 7.51 -24.45
C ALA A 39 -1.14 8.55 -23.47
N LEU A 40 -0.97 8.20 -22.17
CA LEU A 40 -0.51 9.15 -21.16
C LEU A 40 0.92 9.60 -21.43
N LEU A 41 1.12 10.91 -21.63
CA LEU A 41 2.43 11.52 -21.80
C LEU A 41 2.71 12.54 -20.69
N PRO A 42 4.00 12.70 -20.31
CA PRO A 42 4.42 13.77 -19.41
C PRO A 42 4.11 15.13 -20.02
N THR A 43 3.78 16.11 -19.18
CA THR A 43 3.51 17.48 -19.61
C THR A 43 4.56 18.44 -19.09
N ALA A 44 4.90 19.44 -19.90
CA ALA A 44 5.73 20.56 -19.48
C ALA A 44 4.92 21.67 -18.77
N ASP A 45 3.62 21.59 -18.78
CA ASP A 45 2.73 22.54 -18.09
C ASP A 45 2.61 22.17 -16.60
N LEU A 46 3.17 23.00 -15.74
CA LEU A 46 3.14 22.83 -14.29
C LEU A 46 1.71 22.80 -13.74
N ALA A 47 0.81 23.65 -14.29
CA ALA A 47 -0.58 23.70 -13.80
C ALA A 47 -1.32 22.40 -14.12
N LEU A 48 -1.12 21.87 -15.33
CA LEU A 48 -1.69 20.59 -15.74
C LEU A 48 -1.07 19.42 -14.97
N ALA A 49 0.26 19.42 -14.76
CA ALA A 49 0.93 18.39 -13.97
C ALA A 49 0.40 18.36 -12.53
N ARG A 50 0.29 19.52 -11.88
CA ARG A 50 -0.30 19.63 -10.53
C ARG A 50 -1.76 19.22 -10.49
N ALA A 51 -2.53 19.57 -11.53
CA ALA A 51 -3.92 19.14 -11.62
C ALA A 51 -4.02 17.61 -11.64
N ARG A 52 -3.20 16.94 -12.45
CA ARG A 52 -3.15 15.49 -12.55
C ARG A 52 -2.65 14.83 -11.26
N GLN A 53 -1.69 15.44 -10.54
CA GLN A 53 -1.24 14.96 -9.23
C GLN A 53 -2.39 15.02 -8.21
N ALA A 54 -3.09 16.13 -8.13
CA ALA A 54 -4.22 16.28 -7.23
C ALA A 54 -5.36 15.31 -7.56
N GLU A 55 -5.65 15.05 -8.85
CA GLU A 55 -6.61 14.01 -9.26
C GLU A 55 -6.17 12.62 -8.74
N THR A 56 -4.87 12.33 -8.78
CA THR A 56 -4.34 11.06 -8.27
C THR A 56 -4.48 10.97 -6.76
N SER A 57 -4.17 12.04 -6.01
CA SER A 57 -4.34 12.10 -4.55
C SER A 57 -5.80 11.96 -4.13
N GLU A 58 -6.72 12.63 -4.84
CA GLU A 58 -8.16 12.47 -4.64
C GLU A 58 -8.61 11.02 -4.90
N ALA A 59 -8.10 10.41 -5.98
CA ALA A 59 -8.41 9.03 -6.33
C ALA A 59 -7.86 8.03 -5.30
N VAL A 60 -6.67 8.26 -4.72
CA VAL A 60 -6.13 7.47 -3.61
C VAL A 60 -7.07 7.53 -2.40
N ALA A 61 -7.54 8.72 -2.05
CA ALA A 61 -8.48 8.89 -0.95
C ALA A 61 -9.82 8.17 -1.22
N LEU A 62 -10.30 8.20 -2.46
CA LEU A 62 -11.52 7.47 -2.87
C LEU A 62 -11.36 5.96 -2.76
N LEU A 63 -10.24 5.39 -3.24
CA LEU A 63 -9.98 3.94 -3.16
C LEU A 63 -9.90 3.46 -1.71
N ARG A 64 -9.30 4.23 -0.83
CA ARG A 64 -9.28 3.94 0.62
C ARG A 64 -10.65 4.02 1.27
N GLY A 65 -11.55 4.83 0.71
CA GLY A 65 -12.94 4.99 1.17
C GLY A 65 -13.89 3.89 0.70
N GLY A 66 -13.46 2.97 -0.16
CA GLY A 66 -14.25 1.85 -0.67
C GLY A 66 -14.26 1.72 -2.19
N GLU A 67 -15.11 0.82 -2.70
CA GLU A 67 -15.19 0.54 -4.13
C GLU A 67 -15.85 1.69 -4.91
N VAL A 68 -15.23 2.09 -6.03
CA VAL A 68 -15.76 3.09 -6.95
C VAL A 68 -16.54 2.36 -8.07
N PRO A 69 -17.80 2.74 -8.35
CA PRO A 69 -18.66 2.00 -9.28
C PRO A 69 -18.30 2.29 -10.75
N LEU A 70 -17.32 1.56 -11.29
CA LEU A 70 -16.85 1.73 -12.67
C LEU A 70 -17.03 0.47 -13.53
N ARG A 71 -17.18 -0.70 -12.90
CA ARG A 71 -17.27 -1.98 -13.60
C ARG A 71 -18.52 -2.09 -14.46
N GLY A 72 -18.35 -2.63 -15.66
CA GLY A 72 -19.42 -2.87 -16.61
C GLY A 72 -19.62 -1.75 -17.65
N ALA A 73 -18.82 -0.69 -17.61
CA ALA A 73 -18.79 0.31 -18.67
C ALA A 73 -18.00 -0.23 -19.89
N GLY A 74 -18.59 -0.14 -21.06
CA GLY A 74 -18.00 -0.55 -22.33
C GLY A 74 -17.72 0.62 -23.26
N ASP A 75 -16.98 0.36 -24.34
CA ASP A 75 -16.78 1.34 -25.41
C ASP A 75 -17.98 1.40 -26.33
N LEU A 76 -18.70 2.50 -26.28
CA LEU A 76 -19.89 2.73 -27.10
C LEU A 76 -19.60 3.44 -28.43
N ARG A 77 -18.37 3.86 -28.71
CA ARG A 77 -18.01 4.62 -29.92
C ARG A 77 -18.34 3.85 -31.21
N PRO A 78 -18.04 2.53 -31.33
CA PRO A 78 -18.41 1.78 -32.53
C PRO A 78 -19.94 1.66 -32.70
N LEU A 79 -20.69 1.49 -31.60
CA LEU A 79 -22.12 1.34 -31.59
C LEU A 79 -22.82 2.66 -31.99
N VAL A 80 -22.38 3.76 -31.43
CA VAL A 80 -22.85 5.09 -31.77
C VAL A 80 -22.58 5.42 -33.25
N HIS A 81 -21.37 5.05 -33.74
CA HIS A 81 -21.02 5.23 -35.14
C HIS A 81 -21.96 4.40 -36.04
N HIS A 82 -22.16 3.11 -35.72
CA HIS A 82 -23.05 2.22 -36.46
C HIS A 82 -24.49 2.77 -36.50
N ALA A 83 -25.01 3.23 -35.37
CA ALA A 83 -26.33 3.83 -35.29
C ALA A 83 -26.45 5.15 -36.12
N ARG A 84 -25.42 5.99 -36.13
CA ARG A 84 -25.38 7.25 -36.89
C ARG A 84 -25.43 7.05 -38.38
N ILE A 85 -24.86 5.98 -38.92
CA ILE A 85 -24.95 5.65 -40.36
C ILE A 85 -26.23 4.90 -40.72
N GLY A 86 -27.19 4.83 -39.77
CA GLY A 86 -28.50 4.21 -40.00
C GLY A 86 -28.54 2.70 -39.70
N GLY A 87 -27.49 2.12 -39.14
CA GLY A 87 -27.46 0.73 -38.70
C GLY A 87 -28.41 0.49 -37.51
N VAL A 88 -28.86 -0.76 -37.39
CA VAL A 88 -29.70 -1.19 -36.25
C VAL A 88 -28.87 -1.96 -35.27
N LEU A 89 -28.83 -1.49 -34.03
CA LEU A 89 -28.11 -2.12 -32.94
C LEU A 89 -28.83 -3.39 -32.47
N GLU A 90 -28.05 -4.42 -32.20
CA GLU A 90 -28.58 -5.66 -31.65
C GLU A 90 -28.96 -5.50 -30.17
N PRO A 91 -29.82 -6.34 -29.62
CA PRO A 91 -30.26 -6.25 -28.23
C PRO A 91 -29.10 -6.22 -27.21
N ALA A 92 -28.06 -7.04 -27.41
CA ALA A 92 -26.86 -7.07 -26.54
C ALA A 92 -26.08 -5.75 -26.58
N GLU A 93 -26.00 -5.11 -27.74
CA GLU A 93 -25.36 -3.80 -27.94
C GLU A 93 -26.14 -2.69 -27.24
N LEU A 94 -27.47 -2.69 -27.33
CA LEU A 94 -28.35 -1.75 -26.64
C LEU A 94 -28.24 -1.93 -25.10
N LEU A 95 -28.17 -3.17 -24.62
CA LEU A 95 -27.91 -3.41 -23.19
C LEU A 95 -26.55 -2.88 -22.74
N LEU A 96 -25.51 -3.02 -23.57
CA LEU A 96 -24.20 -2.43 -23.26
C LEU A 96 -24.29 -0.91 -23.16
N VAL A 97 -25.08 -0.26 -24.07
CA VAL A 97 -25.35 1.18 -23.97
C VAL A 97 -26.04 1.51 -22.64
N ALA A 98 -27.12 0.82 -22.29
CA ALA A 98 -27.86 1.07 -21.05
C ALA A 98 -26.97 0.85 -19.80
N ARG A 99 -26.21 -0.26 -19.73
CA ARG A 99 -25.32 -0.57 -18.63
C ARG A 99 -24.22 0.48 -18.47
N THR A 100 -23.60 0.92 -19.57
CA THR A 100 -22.56 1.95 -19.53
C THR A 100 -23.11 3.28 -19.03
N LEU A 101 -24.28 3.70 -19.50
CA LEU A 101 -24.95 4.92 -19.02
C LEU A 101 -25.35 4.82 -17.54
N GLN A 102 -25.82 3.68 -17.10
CA GLN A 102 -26.15 3.42 -15.70
C GLN A 102 -24.91 3.50 -14.81
N VAL A 103 -23.77 2.91 -15.24
CA VAL A 103 -22.48 3.03 -14.54
C VAL A 103 -22.05 4.50 -14.45
N ALA A 104 -22.13 5.23 -15.56
CA ALA A 104 -21.79 6.65 -15.61
C ALA A 104 -22.64 7.48 -14.63
N ARG A 105 -23.94 7.24 -14.60
CA ARG A 105 -24.88 7.91 -13.69
C ARG A 105 -24.56 7.58 -12.21
N ARG A 106 -24.28 6.33 -11.88
CA ARG A 106 -23.89 5.90 -10.52
C ARG A 106 -22.56 6.52 -10.11
N LEU A 107 -21.56 6.51 -11.01
CA LEU A 107 -20.27 7.12 -10.77
C LEU A 107 -20.39 8.62 -10.53
N ARG A 108 -21.18 9.32 -11.34
CA ARG A 108 -21.46 10.74 -11.14
C ARG A 108 -22.02 11.03 -9.74
N GLY A 109 -23.06 10.28 -9.33
CA GLY A 109 -23.64 10.42 -7.99
C GLY A 109 -22.64 10.12 -6.88
N HIS A 110 -21.79 9.11 -7.08
CA HIS A 110 -20.74 8.73 -6.12
C HIS A 110 -19.70 9.85 -5.93
N LEU A 111 -19.22 10.45 -7.04
CA LEU A 111 -18.24 11.54 -7.01
C LEU A 111 -18.83 12.85 -6.52
N GLU A 112 -20.06 13.15 -6.90
CA GLU A 112 -20.77 14.35 -6.44
C GLU A 112 -20.99 14.34 -4.93
N ALA A 113 -21.35 13.19 -4.36
CA ALA A 113 -21.48 13.03 -2.90
C ALA A 113 -20.16 13.24 -2.16
N ARG A 114 -19.03 13.14 -2.85
CA ARG A 114 -17.66 13.31 -2.32
C ARG A 114 -16.97 14.57 -2.83
N ARG A 115 -17.69 15.51 -3.37
CA ARG A 115 -17.16 16.76 -3.94
C ARG A 115 -16.23 17.53 -3.00
N GLN A 116 -16.47 17.46 -1.70
CA GLN A 116 -15.61 18.14 -0.71
C GLN A 116 -14.23 17.49 -0.59
N SER A 117 -14.14 16.16 -0.67
CA SER A 117 -12.88 15.41 -0.57
C SER A 117 -12.23 15.14 -1.92
N ALA A 118 -12.98 15.19 -3.02
CA ALA A 118 -12.51 14.93 -4.38
C ALA A 118 -13.10 15.97 -5.37
N PRO A 119 -12.78 17.27 -5.22
CA PRO A 119 -13.38 18.34 -6.00
C PRO A 119 -13.03 18.25 -7.49
N ARG A 120 -11.81 17.84 -7.86
CA ARG A 120 -11.37 17.73 -9.26
C ARG A 120 -12.01 16.55 -9.95
N LEU A 121 -12.08 15.38 -9.30
CA LEU A 121 -12.77 14.23 -9.86
C LEU A 121 -14.27 14.47 -9.97
N ALA A 122 -14.88 15.21 -9.05
CA ALA A 122 -16.26 15.68 -9.18
C ALA A 122 -16.44 16.65 -10.38
N GLN A 123 -15.44 17.48 -10.67
CA GLN A 123 -15.45 18.33 -11.87
C GLN A 123 -15.33 17.50 -13.15
N VAL A 124 -14.45 16.49 -13.21
CA VAL A 124 -14.38 15.55 -14.33
C VAL A 124 -15.71 14.82 -14.51
N ALA A 125 -16.36 14.42 -13.40
CA ALA A 125 -17.66 13.76 -13.41
C ALA A 125 -18.80 14.63 -13.94
N ALA A 126 -18.63 15.95 -14.05
CA ALA A 126 -19.60 16.80 -14.75
C ALA A 126 -19.76 16.44 -16.23
N GLY A 127 -18.72 15.85 -16.85
CA GLY A 127 -18.77 15.29 -18.21
C GLY A 127 -19.58 13.99 -18.33
N LEU A 128 -19.91 13.32 -17.22
CA LEU A 128 -20.81 12.17 -17.21
C LEU A 128 -22.26 12.64 -17.38
N VAL A 129 -22.72 12.70 -18.60
CA VAL A 129 -24.06 13.23 -18.92
C VAL A 129 -25.11 12.15 -18.66
N PRO A 130 -26.06 12.34 -17.71
CA PRO A 130 -27.15 11.39 -17.49
C PRO A 130 -28.10 11.36 -18.65
N LEU A 131 -28.48 10.19 -19.11
CA LEU A 131 -29.45 9.96 -20.18
C LEU A 131 -30.59 9.01 -19.71
N PRO A 132 -31.34 9.38 -18.64
CA PRO A 132 -32.33 8.49 -18.04
C PRO A 132 -33.44 8.10 -19.01
N ASP A 133 -33.83 8.99 -19.94
CA ASP A 133 -34.85 8.69 -20.92
C ASP A 133 -34.40 7.63 -21.95
N LEU A 134 -33.13 7.58 -22.28
CA LEU A 134 -32.55 6.54 -23.13
C LEU A 134 -32.44 5.23 -22.37
N GLU A 135 -31.93 5.26 -21.12
CA GLU A 135 -31.89 4.09 -20.25
C GLU A 135 -33.29 3.46 -20.08
N ALA A 136 -34.28 4.29 -19.76
CA ALA A 136 -35.66 3.84 -19.58
C ALA A 136 -36.26 3.27 -20.85
N ALA A 137 -36.03 3.90 -22.02
CA ALA A 137 -36.52 3.40 -23.30
C ALA A 137 -35.93 2.04 -23.67
N ILE A 138 -34.64 1.81 -23.39
CA ILE A 138 -34.02 0.50 -23.61
C ILE A 138 -34.63 -0.52 -22.66
N ALA A 139 -34.74 -0.22 -21.35
CA ALA A 139 -35.32 -1.10 -20.35
C ALA A 139 -36.81 -1.43 -20.57
N GLN A 140 -37.55 -0.52 -21.25
CA GLN A 140 -38.93 -0.79 -21.63
C GLN A 140 -39.00 -1.84 -22.74
N VAL A 141 -38.04 -1.89 -23.65
CA VAL A 141 -38.03 -2.80 -24.81
C VAL A 141 -37.29 -4.10 -24.51
N LEU A 142 -36.21 -4.05 -23.74
CA LEU A 142 -35.33 -5.18 -23.44
C LEU A 142 -35.38 -5.55 -21.96
N ASP A 143 -35.30 -6.84 -21.66
CA ASP A 143 -35.05 -7.36 -20.32
C ASP A 143 -33.55 -7.40 -20.02
N GLU A 144 -33.17 -7.88 -18.81
CA GLU A 144 -31.78 -7.97 -18.37
C GLU A 144 -30.96 -9.01 -19.16
N GLU A 145 -31.61 -10.02 -19.75
CA GLU A 145 -31.06 -11.07 -20.58
C GLU A 145 -30.91 -10.67 -22.06
N GLY A 146 -31.41 -9.51 -22.43
CA GLY A 146 -31.38 -8.99 -23.80
C GLY A 146 -32.50 -9.52 -24.69
N GLN A 147 -33.55 -10.09 -24.12
CA GLN A 147 -34.73 -10.46 -24.89
C GLN A 147 -35.69 -9.27 -25.03
N VAL A 148 -36.32 -9.17 -26.19
CA VAL A 148 -37.35 -8.15 -26.38
C VAL A 148 -38.59 -8.55 -25.58
N ARG A 149 -39.00 -7.66 -24.67
CA ARG A 149 -40.12 -7.89 -23.75
C ARG A 149 -41.45 -8.08 -24.55
N ASP A 150 -42.34 -8.89 -24.01
CA ASP A 150 -43.64 -9.11 -24.61
C ASP A 150 -44.48 -7.84 -24.68
N ASP A 151 -44.31 -6.96 -23.72
CA ASP A 151 -45.02 -5.69 -23.58
C ASP A 151 -44.26 -4.47 -24.15
N ALA A 152 -43.13 -4.72 -24.87
CA ALA A 152 -42.30 -3.66 -25.47
C ALA A 152 -43.13 -2.71 -26.41
N SER A 153 -44.17 -3.22 -27.07
CA SER A 153 -45.17 -2.41 -27.74
C SER A 153 -46.54 -3.10 -27.73
N PRO A 154 -47.63 -2.34 -27.82
CA PRO A 154 -48.98 -2.92 -27.94
C PRO A 154 -49.14 -3.82 -29.18
N ALA A 155 -48.43 -3.52 -30.27
CA ALA A 155 -48.43 -4.33 -31.48
C ALA A 155 -47.76 -5.68 -31.25
N LEU A 156 -46.54 -5.70 -30.64
CA LEU A 156 -45.78 -6.92 -30.33
C LEU A 156 -46.55 -7.83 -29.35
N ALA A 157 -47.15 -7.23 -28.32
CA ALA A 157 -47.96 -7.95 -27.35
C ALA A 157 -49.13 -8.70 -28.02
N ARG A 158 -49.83 -8.05 -28.97
CA ARG A 158 -50.91 -8.68 -29.76
C ARG A 158 -50.37 -9.80 -30.66
N ILE A 159 -49.30 -9.55 -31.41
CA ILE A 159 -48.68 -10.55 -32.29
C ILE A 159 -48.29 -11.79 -31.52
N ARG A 160 -47.62 -11.64 -30.38
CA ARG A 160 -47.19 -12.77 -29.53
C ARG A 160 -48.36 -13.50 -28.87
N ALA A 161 -49.40 -12.80 -28.49
CA ALA A 161 -50.65 -13.41 -28.00
C ALA A 161 -51.36 -14.24 -29.08
N ASP A 162 -51.42 -13.71 -30.31
CA ASP A 162 -51.99 -14.40 -31.47
C ASP A 162 -51.12 -15.63 -31.84
N LEU A 163 -49.79 -15.51 -31.79
CA LEU A 163 -48.82 -16.57 -32.03
C LEU A 163 -49.06 -17.71 -31.05
N ARG A 164 -49.10 -17.45 -29.76
CA ARG A 164 -49.40 -18.45 -28.73
C ARG A 164 -50.76 -19.11 -28.95
N THR A 165 -51.73 -18.35 -29.41
CA THR A 165 -53.08 -18.91 -29.72
C THR A 165 -53.06 -19.83 -30.90
N VAL A 166 -52.36 -19.45 -31.97
CA VAL A 166 -52.21 -20.30 -33.19
C VAL A 166 -51.40 -21.55 -32.86
N GLU A 167 -50.30 -21.45 -32.14
CA GLU A 167 -49.50 -22.60 -31.73
C GLU A 167 -50.28 -23.61 -30.85
N ARG A 168 -51.09 -23.10 -29.92
CA ARG A 168 -51.98 -23.95 -29.14
C ARG A 168 -52.97 -24.69 -30.02
N ARG A 169 -53.61 -23.98 -30.98
CA ARG A 169 -54.57 -24.58 -31.93
C ARG A 169 -53.88 -25.64 -32.85
N ILE A 170 -52.65 -25.38 -33.28
CA ILE A 170 -51.87 -26.37 -34.05
C ILE A 170 -51.67 -27.62 -33.23
N ARG A 171 -51.23 -27.45 -31.95
CA ARG A 171 -50.99 -28.57 -31.04
C ARG A 171 -52.28 -29.36 -30.79
N GLU A 172 -53.37 -28.73 -30.50
CA GLU A 172 -54.68 -29.34 -30.29
C GLU A 172 -55.09 -30.16 -31.53
N LYS A 173 -54.92 -29.62 -32.76
CA LYS A 173 -55.24 -30.29 -33.99
C LYS A 173 -54.32 -31.48 -34.30
N LEU A 174 -53.05 -31.35 -34.02
CA LEU A 174 -52.10 -32.45 -34.18
C LEU A 174 -52.36 -33.57 -33.17
N GLU A 175 -52.68 -33.28 -31.91
CA GLU A 175 -53.09 -34.27 -30.93
C GLU A 175 -54.40 -34.98 -31.35
N GLU A 176 -55.38 -34.26 -31.93
CA GLU A 176 -56.57 -34.87 -32.45
C GLU A 176 -56.24 -35.86 -33.55
N ILE A 177 -55.33 -35.50 -34.47
CA ILE A 177 -54.91 -36.39 -35.61
C ILE A 177 -54.15 -37.61 -35.04
N LEU A 178 -53.26 -37.45 -34.05
CA LEU A 178 -52.51 -38.50 -33.46
C LEU A 178 -53.35 -39.50 -32.66
N ARG A 179 -54.54 -39.10 -32.17
CA ARG A 179 -55.49 -39.93 -31.41
C ARG A 179 -56.56 -40.57 -32.31
N HIS A 180 -56.74 -40.10 -33.56
CA HIS A 180 -57.80 -40.55 -34.42
C HIS A 180 -57.46 -41.93 -35.02
N PRO A 181 -58.28 -43.00 -34.82
CA PRO A 181 -57.97 -44.34 -35.19
C PRO A 181 -57.67 -44.56 -36.68
N ALA A 182 -58.30 -43.79 -37.56
CA ALA A 182 -58.06 -43.86 -38.99
C ALA A 182 -56.68 -43.35 -39.39
N TYR A 183 -56.20 -42.26 -38.77
CA TYR A 183 -54.90 -41.67 -39.05
C TYR A 183 -53.77 -42.48 -38.39
N LEU A 184 -53.99 -43.06 -37.22
CA LEU A 184 -53.01 -43.93 -36.53
C LEU A 184 -52.50 -45.07 -37.40
N ARG A 185 -53.39 -45.69 -38.25
CA ARG A 185 -53.02 -46.80 -39.17
C ARG A 185 -52.10 -46.29 -40.28
N MET A 186 -52.18 -45.03 -40.64
CA MET A 186 -51.45 -44.43 -41.76
C MET A 186 -50.08 -43.87 -41.29
N LEU A 187 -49.92 -43.60 -40.02
CA LEU A 187 -48.68 -43.08 -39.48
C LEU A 187 -47.64 -44.20 -39.31
N GLN A 188 -46.39 -43.88 -39.57
CA GLN A 188 -45.25 -44.76 -39.28
C GLN A 188 -45.02 -44.83 -37.74
N GLU A 189 -45.11 -43.66 -37.11
CA GLU A 189 -45.05 -43.44 -35.69
C GLU A 189 -46.00 -42.34 -35.26
N PRO A 190 -46.71 -42.44 -34.12
CA PRO A 190 -47.64 -41.43 -33.65
C PRO A 190 -46.93 -40.25 -32.98
N LEU A 191 -46.10 -39.51 -33.73
CA LEU A 191 -45.36 -38.36 -33.24
C LEU A 191 -45.46 -37.21 -34.24
N VAL A 192 -45.22 -36.01 -33.74
CA VAL A 192 -45.06 -34.81 -34.53
C VAL A 192 -43.59 -34.44 -34.59
N THR A 193 -43.12 -34.08 -35.77
CA THR A 193 -41.77 -33.56 -35.97
C THR A 193 -41.86 -32.26 -36.78
N VAL A 194 -40.74 -31.53 -36.86
CA VAL A 194 -40.63 -30.30 -37.63
C VAL A 194 -39.70 -30.51 -38.82
N ARG A 195 -40.18 -30.13 -40.00
CA ARG A 195 -39.38 -30.12 -41.22
C ARG A 195 -39.64 -28.80 -41.96
N GLY A 196 -38.55 -28.07 -42.24
CA GLY A 196 -38.67 -26.81 -42.95
C GLY A 196 -39.64 -25.83 -42.26
N ASP A 197 -39.60 -25.71 -40.93
CA ASP A 197 -40.50 -24.89 -40.07
C ASP A 197 -41.97 -25.27 -40.15
N ARG A 198 -42.26 -26.49 -40.57
CA ARG A 198 -43.64 -27.03 -40.62
C ARG A 198 -43.78 -28.19 -39.64
N PHE A 199 -44.91 -28.28 -39.00
CA PHE A 199 -45.30 -29.39 -38.19
C PHE A 199 -45.76 -30.53 -39.07
N VAL A 200 -45.04 -31.60 -39.11
CA VAL A 200 -45.31 -32.75 -39.96
C VAL A 200 -45.48 -34.02 -39.13
N VAL A 201 -46.19 -34.98 -39.65
CA VAL A 201 -46.32 -36.31 -39.10
C VAL A 201 -45.69 -37.33 -40.08
N PRO A 202 -44.99 -38.35 -39.55
CA PRO A 202 -44.41 -39.39 -40.40
C PRO A 202 -45.48 -40.36 -40.85
N VAL A 203 -45.78 -40.33 -42.16
CA VAL A 203 -46.77 -41.16 -42.83
C VAL A 203 -46.08 -42.27 -43.61
N LYS A 204 -46.60 -43.48 -43.54
CA LYS A 204 -46.11 -44.60 -44.36
C LYS A 204 -46.26 -44.25 -45.84
N VAL A 205 -45.26 -44.58 -46.66
CA VAL A 205 -45.26 -44.25 -48.08
C VAL A 205 -46.51 -44.82 -48.81
N GLU A 206 -46.97 -45.96 -48.36
CA GLU A 206 -48.17 -46.63 -48.91
C GLU A 206 -49.49 -45.87 -48.62
N ALA A 207 -49.51 -45.16 -47.49
CA ALA A 207 -50.67 -44.35 -47.04
C ALA A 207 -50.65 -42.93 -47.55
N ARG A 208 -49.61 -42.50 -48.27
CA ARG A 208 -49.39 -41.14 -48.76
C ARG A 208 -50.64 -40.57 -49.50
N ALA A 209 -51.22 -41.37 -50.40
CA ALA A 209 -52.39 -40.90 -51.21
C ALA A 209 -53.69 -40.80 -50.41
N GLN A 210 -53.78 -41.49 -49.26
CA GLN A 210 -54.94 -41.53 -48.37
C GLN A 210 -54.90 -40.54 -47.24
N PHE A 211 -53.67 -40.10 -46.81
CA PHE A 211 -53.48 -39.14 -45.74
C PHE A 211 -53.72 -37.71 -46.27
N PRO A 212 -54.65 -36.95 -45.72
CA PRO A 212 -54.93 -35.58 -46.20
C PRO A 212 -53.85 -34.65 -45.73
N GLY A 213 -52.79 -34.44 -46.50
CA GLY A 213 -51.63 -33.64 -46.11
C GLY A 213 -50.74 -33.23 -47.28
N LEU A 214 -49.86 -32.29 -47.03
CA LEU A 214 -48.83 -31.83 -47.96
C LEU A 214 -47.49 -32.49 -47.60
N VAL A 215 -46.78 -33.00 -48.57
CA VAL A 215 -45.48 -33.63 -48.45
C VAL A 215 -44.44 -32.52 -48.30
N HIS A 216 -43.63 -32.58 -47.26
CA HIS A 216 -42.50 -31.66 -47.00
C HIS A 216 -41.14 -32.33 -47.11
N ASP A 217 -41.07 -33.63 -46.74
CA ASP A 217 -39.81 -34.37 -46.75
C ASP A 217 -40.06 -35.86 -46.87
N GLN A 218 -39.04 -36.67 -47.21
CA GLN A 218 -39.05 -38.09 -47.22
C GLN A 218 -37.84 -38.67 -46.54
N SER A 219 -38.00 -39.77 -45.81
CA SER A 219 -36.88 -40.47 -45.17
C SER A 219 -35.87 -40.99 -46.19
N SER A 220 -34.61 -41.14 -45.82
CA SER A 220 -33.55 -41.64 -46.67
C SER A 220 -33.80 -43.05 -47.22
N SER A 221 -34.57 -43.85 -46.49
CA SER A 221 -34.99 -45.19 -46.91
C SER A 221 -36.20 -45.21 -47.91
N GLY A 222 -36.85 -44.03 -48.06
CA GLY A 222 -38.07 -43.87 -48.86
C GLY A 222 -39.33 -44.48 -48.22
N ALA A 223 -39.23 -45.12 -47.03
CA ALA A 223 -40.36 -45.81 -46.40
C ALA A 223 -41.36 -44.86 -45.70
N THR A 224 -40.88 -43.64 -45.30
CA THR A 224 -41.68 -42.66 -44.58
C THR A 224 -41.72 -41.33 -45.30
N VAL A 225 -42.89 -40.75 -45.41
CA VAL A 225 -43.08 -39.40 -45.93
C VAL A 225 -43.52 -38.47 -44.81
N PHE A 226 -42.82 -37.35 -44.66
CA PHE A 226 -43.15 -36.34 -43.66
C PHE A 226 -44.20 -35.39 -44.25
N MET A 227 -45.43 -35.48 -43.76
CA MET A 227 -46.57 -34.77 -44.29
C MET A 227 -47.14 -33.79 -43.31
N GLU A 228 -47.38 -32.52 -43.73
CA GLU A 228 -48.16 -31.55 -42.98
C GLU A 228 -49.64 -31.87 -43.17
N PRO A 229 -50.41 -32.17 -42.11
CA PRO A 229 -51.83 -32.42 -42.25
C PRO A 229 -52.59 -31.17 -42.79
N LEU A 230 -53.51 -31.34 -43.72
CA LEU A 230 -54.28 -30.20 -44.25
C LEU A 230 -55.01 -29.38 -43.20
N ALA A 231 -55.40 -30.02 -42.09
CA ALA A 231 -56.07 -29.38 -40.97
C ALA A 231 -55.20 -28.34 -40.27
N VAL A 232 -53.87 -28.41 -40.41
CA VAL A 232 -52.92 -27.45 -39.76
C VAL A 232 -52.26 -26.50 -40.78
N VAL A 233 -52.35 -26.71 -42.07
CA VAL A 233 -51.70 -25.89 -43.11
C VAL A 233 -52.05 -24.42 -42.97
N ALA A 234 -53.33 -24.09 -42.82
CA ALA A 234 -53.77 -22.70 -42.66
C ALA A 234 -53.26 -22.06 -41.39
N LEU A 235 -53.21 -22.85 -40.28
CA LEU A 235 -52.66 -22.40 -39.01
C LEU A 235 -51.12 -22.24 -39.08
N GLY A 236 -50.44 -23.16 -39.77
CA GLY A 236 -49.00 -23.10 -40.04
C GLY A 236 -48.64 -21.85 -40.89
N ASN A 237 -49.44 -21.53 -41.91
CA ASN A 237 -49.26 -20.31 -42.67
C ASN A 237 -49.46 -19.05 -41.78
N ARG A 238 -50.54 -19.05 -40.98
CA ARG A 238 -50.79 -17.94 -40.05
C ARG A 238 -49.69 -17.77 -39.04
N ARG A 239 -49.12 -18.84 -38.52
CA ARG A 239 -47.94 -18.79 -37.63
C ARG A 239 -46.77 -18.09 -38.32
N ARG A 240 -46.43 -18.47 -39.55
CA ARG A 240 -45.35 -17.83 -40.31
C ARG A 240 -45.59 -16.35 -40.57
N GLU A 241 -46.82 -15.97 -40.90
CA GLU A 241 -47.18 -14.57 -41.05
C GLU A 241 -46.97 -13.79 -39.77
N LEU A 242 -47.41 -14.33 -38.63
CA LEU A 242 -47.24 -13.71 -37.33
C LEU A 242 -45.76 -13.64 -36.92
N GLU A 243 -44.95 -14.67 -37.19
CA GLU A 243 -43.50 -14.64 -36.96
C GLU A 243 -42.78 -13.59 -37.82
N ALA A 244 -43.22 -13.41 -39.06
CA ALA A 244 -42.69 -12.37 -39.94
C ALA A 244 -43.10 -10.96 -39.43
N MET A 245 -44.35 -10.81 -38.96
CA MET A 245 -44.79 -9.57 -38.32
C MET A 245 -44.05 -9.28 -37.02
N GLU A 246 -43.79 -10.30 -36.21
CA GLU A 246 -42.99 -10.19 -34.99
C GLU A 246 -41.58 -9.68 -35.32
N ARG A 247 -40.89 -10.33 -36.24
CA ARG A 247 -39.55 -9.91 -36.69
C ARG A 247 -39.52 -8.47 -37.17
N THR A 248 -40.54 -8.09 -37.93
CA THR A 248 -40.68 -6.72 -38.45
C THR A 248 -40.87 -5.70 -37.31
N GLU A 249 -41.74 -6.02 -36.35
CA GLU A 249 -42.01 -5.14 -35.23
C GLU A 249 -40.82 -5.03 -34.27
N VAL A 250 -40.16 -6.16 -33.99
CA VAL A 250 -38.91 -6.17 -33.19
C VAL A 250 -37.84 -5.31 -33.86
N ARG A 251 -37.62 -5.50 -35.16
CA ARG A 251 -36.67 -4.67 -35.91
C ARG A 251 -37.04 -3.17 -35.87
N ARG A 252 -38.33 -2.83 -35.99
CA ARG A 252 -38.80 -1.44 -35.85
C ARG A 252 -38.48 -0.85 -34.49
N LEU A 253 -38.66 -1.63 -33.40
CA LEU A 253 -38.36 -1.20 -32.04
C LEU A 253 -36.84 -1.00 -31.86
N LEU A 254 -36.02 -1.93 -32.28
CA LEU A 254 -34.58 -1.83 -32.22
C LEU A 254 -34.02 -0.65 -33.04
N GLN A 255 -34.63 -0.42 -34.24
CA GLN A 255 -34.28 0.72 -35.08
C GLN A 255 -34.66 2.07 -34.43
N ALA A 256 -35.79 2.14 -33.73
CA ALA A 256 -36.17 3.34 -32.97
C ALA A 256 -35.22 3.62 -31.83
N LEU A 257 -34.77 2.59 -31.09
CA LEU A 257 -33.74 2.72 -30.04
C LEU A 257 -32.40 3.13 -30.62
N SER A 258 -31.97 2.50 -31.73
CA SER A 258 -30.71 2.84 -32.41
C SER A 258 -30.67 4.30 -32.86
N ARG A 259 -31.79 4.82 -33.36
CA ARG A 259 -31.92 6.24 -33.68
C ARG A 259 -31.74 7.14 -32.45
N ARG A 260 -32.35 6.78 -31.32
CA ARG A 260 -32.14 7.53 -30.06
C ARG A 260 -30.70 7.50 -29.58
N VAL A 261 -30.00 6.36 -29.74
CA VAL A 261 -28.55 6.25 -29.46
C VAL A 261 -27.76 7.18 -30.40
N ALA A 262 -28.10 7.23 -31.69
CA ALA A 262 -27.46 8.13 -32.65
C ALA A 262 -27.67 9.61 -32.30
N GLU A 263 -28.87 9.98 -31.88
CA GLU A 263 -29.23 11.34 -31.44
C GLU A 263 -28.47 11.74 -30.16
N ALA A 264 -28.13 10.78 -29.32
CA ALA A 264 -27.37 10.99 -28.09
C ALA A 264 -25.84 10.92 -28.29
N ALA A 265 -25.31 10.92 -29.51
CA ALA A 265 -23.92 10.72 -29.84
C ALA A 265 -22.94 11.65 -29.06
N GLU A 266 -23.25 12.97 -29.03
CA GLU A 266 -22.40 13.95 -28.33
C GLU A 266 -22.36 13.74 -26.79
N PRO A 267 -23.50 13.62 -26.09
CA PRO A 267 -23.48 13.34 -24.66
C PRO A 267 -22.88 11.96 -24.33
N VAL A 268 -23.02 10.97 -25.17
CA VAL A 268 -22.33 9.67 -24.99
C VAL A 268 -20.81 9.84 -25.14
N ALA A 269 -20.33 10.57 -26.15
CA ALA A 269 -18.91 10.83 -26.33
C ALA A 269 -18.30 11.57 -25.13
N ALA A 270 -18.96 12.60 -24.61
CA ALA A 270 -18.54 13.30 -23.40
C ALA A 270 -18.49 12.36 -22.19
N THR A 271 -19.50 11.51 -22.04
CA THR A 271 -19.56 10.51 -20.96
C THR A 271 -18.40 9.51 -21.04
N LEU A 272 -18.08 8.98 -22.23
CA LEU A 272 -16.98 8.04 -22.42
C LEU A 272 -15.62 8.68 -22.11
N ALA A 273 -15.42 9.93 -22.54
CA ALA A 273 -14.21 10.68 -22.22
C ALA A 273 -14.05 10.89 -20.71
N ALA A 274 -15.13 11.26 -20.01
CA ALA A 274 -15.12 11.43 -18.55
C ALA A 274 -14.92 10.09 -17.82
N LEU A 275 -15.53 9.00 -18.27
CA LEU A 275 -15.28 7.65 -17.74
C LEU A 275 -13.81 7.27 -17.85
N GLY A 276 -13.21 7.47 -19.03
CA GLY A 276 -11.78 7.20 -19.25
C GLY A 276 -10.86 8.03 -18.37
N ALA A 277 -11.18 9.31 -18.18
CA ALA A 277 -10.40 10.20 -17.32
C ALA A 277 -10.46 9.80 -15.82
N VAL A 278 -11.65 9.44 -15.32
CA VAL A 278 -11.81 8.96 -13.94
C VAL A 278 -11.10 7.62 -13.76
N ASP A 279 -11.24 6.68 -14.70
CA ASP A 279 -10.59 5.38 -14.65
C ASP A 279 -9.06 5.52 -14.66
N LEU A 280 -8.52 6.40 -15.50
CA LEU A 280 -7.09 6.73 -15.49
C LEU A 280 -6.62 7.28 -14.14
N ALA A 281 -7.40 8.16 -13.52
CA ALA A 281 -7.07 8.70 -12.20
C ALA A 281 -7.06 7.59 -11.12
N LEU A 282 -8.05 6.69 -11.15
CA LEU A 282 -8.12 5.53 -10.27
C LEU A 282 -6.97 4.54 -10.53
N ALA A 283 -6.59 4.31 -11.78
CA ALA A 283 -5.46 3.47 -12.13
C ALA A 283 -4.13 4.05 -11.61
N ARG A 284 -3.93 5.39 -11.73
CA ARG A 284 -2.78 6.09 -11.14
C ARG A 284 -2.76 5.92 -9.61
N ALA A 285 -3.91 6.03 -8.97
CA ALA A 285 -4.04 5.84 -7.53
C ALA A 285 -3.74 4.40 -7.11
N ALA A 286 -4.25 3.40 -7.83
CA ALA A 286 -3.97 2.00 -7.57
C ALA A 286 -2.48 1.66 -7.71
N LEU A 287 -1.81 2.28 -8.70
CA LEU A 287 -0.36 2.16 -8.87
C LEU A 287 0.39 2.84 -7.73
N SER A 288 -0.08 4.01 -7.28
CA SER A 288 0.47 4.74 -6.13
C SER A 288 0.43 3.88 -4.86
N GLU A 289 -0.68 3.23 -4.58
CA GLU A 289 -0.81 2.35 -3.42
C GLU A 289 0.08 1.11 -3.54
N ALA A 290 0.10 0.47 -4.72
CA ALA A 290 0.92 -0.71 -4.96
C ALA A 290 2.42 -0.47 -4.77
N TRP A 291 2.90 0.75 -5.02
CA TRP A 291 4.30 1.16 -4.87
C TRP A 291 4.57 1.94 -3.59
N GLU A 292 3.57 2.15 -2.72
CA GLU A 292 3.65 3.05 -1.57
C GLU A 292 4.25 4.40 -1.99
N ALA A 293 3.78 4.91 -3.11
CA ALA A 293 4.26 6.14 -3.72
C ALA A 293 3.65 7.36 -3.03
N ALA A 294 4.39 8.46 -3.04
CA ALA A 294 3.94 9.73 -2.48
C ALA A 294 3.78 10.78 -3.58
N GLU A 295 2.88 11.72 -3.35
CA GLU A 295 2.73 12.90 -4.18
C GLU A 295 4.00 13.77 -4.09
N PRO A 296 4.72 14.03 -5.21
CA PRO A 296 5.86 14.93 -5.21
C PRO A 296 5.40 16.40 -5.24
N HIS A 297 6.17 17.26 -4.60
CA HIS A 297 5.95 18.70 -4.74
C HIS A 297 6.50 19.20 -6.09
N LEU A 298 5.62 19.59 -7.02
CA LEU A 298 6.03 20.08 -8.34
C LEU A 298 6.36 21.58 -8.30
N VAL A 299 7.51 21.95 -8.88
CA VAL A 299 7.97 23.34 -8.98
C VAL A 299 8.36 23.68 -10.43
N ALA A 300 8.15 24.95 -10.81
CA ALA A 300 8.62 25.46 -12.09
C ALA A 300 10.12 25.76 -12.04
N ASP A 301 10.57 26.30 -10.93
CA ASP A 301 11.95 26.67 -10.66
C ASP A 301 12.35 26.19 -9.26
N GLY A 302 13.61 25.80 -9.10
CA GLY A 302 14.11 25.24 -7.85
C GLY A 302 14.81 23.90 -8.05
N PRO A 303 15.19 23.23 -6.97
CA PRO A 303 15.87 21.95 -7.04
C PRO A 303 14.93 20.80 -7.39
N LEU A 304 15.47 19.77 -8.02
CA LEU A 304 14.95 18.42 -8.01
C LEU A 304 15.52 17.75 -6.75
N GLU A 305 14.67 17.34 -5.82
CA GLU A 305 15.06 16.64 -4.59
C GLU A 305 14.27 15.34 -4.47
N LEU A 306 14.90 14.24 -4.72
CA LEU A 306 14.33 12.91 -4.53
C LEU A 306 14.85 12.33 -3.21
N ARG A 307 13.96 12.05 -2.29
CA ARG A 307 14.28 11.50 -0.96
C ARG A 307 13.86 10.04 -0.90
N ARG A 308 14.81 9.16 -0.58
CA ARG A 308 14.58 7.70 -0.49
C ARG A 308 13.87 7.14 -1.73
N ALA A 309 14.23 7.63 -2.89
CA ALA A 309 13.62 7.27 -4.16
C ALA A 309 14.01 5.85 -4.58
N ARG A 310 13.06 5.10 -5.10
CA ARG A 310 13.27 3.75 -5.62
C ARG A 310 12.90 3.69 -7.09
N HIS A 311 13.63 2.87 -7.85
CA HIS A 311 13.29 2.64 -9.24
C HIS A 311 11.97 1.87 -9.35
N PRO A 312 10.93 2.43 -10.00
CA PRO A 312 9.57 1.86 -9.95
C PRO A 312 9.48 0.46 -10.55
N LEU A 313 10.18 0.19 -11.65
CA LEU A 313 10.16 -1.13 -12.28
C LEU A 313 10.92 -2.18 -11.46
N LEU A 314 12.03 -1.81 -10.82
CA LEU A 314 12.71 -2.69 -9.88
C LEU A 314 11.83 -2.97 -8.66
N LEU A 315 11.14 -1.95 -8.16
CA LEU A 315 10.19 -2.10 -7.07
C LEU A 315 9.06 -3.06 -7.43
N HIS A 316 8.56 -2.98 -8.66
CA HIS A 316 7.53 -3.89 -9.18
C HIS A 316 8.00 -5.34 -9.23
N HIS A 317 9.24 -5.59 -9.69
CA HIS A 317 9.75 -6.95 -9.88
C HIS A 317 10.36 -7.58 -8.63
N LEU A 318 11.04 -6.79 -7.79
CA LEU A 318 11.83 -7.29 -6.67
C LEU A 318 11.17 -7.08 -5.30
N GLY A 319 10.18 -6.19 -5.23
CA GLY A 319 9.58 -5.75 -3.97
C GLY A 319 10.42 -4.69 -3.24
N ARG A 320 9.80 -4.02 -2.27
CA ARG A 320 10.32 -2.83 -1.60
C ARG A 320 11.59 -3.08 -0.78
N GLU A 321 11.68 -4.23 -0.14
CA GLU A 321 12.80 -4.57 0.75
C GLU A 321 14.10 -4.79 0.00
N ARG A 322 14.02 -5.28 -1.24
CA ARG A 322 15.19 -5.60 -2.05
C ARG A 322 15.70 -4.44 -2.89
N VAL A 323 14.92 -3.35 -3.01
CA VAL A 323 15.33 -2.17 -3.77
C VAL A 323 15.85 -1.10 -2.83
N VAL A 324 17.14 -0.83 -2.92
CA VAL A 324 17.83 0.17 -2.10
C VAL A 324 17.37 1.57 -2.53
N PRO A 325 16.90 2.41 -1.59
CA PRO A 325 16.52 3.78 -1.89
C PRO A 325 17.75 4.69 -2.10
N ILE A 326 17.60 5.68 -2.97
CA ILE A 326 18.62 6.69 -3.22
C ILE A 326 18.10 8.09 -2.90
N ASP A 327 19.01 8.96 -2.47
CA ASP A 327 18.75 10.38 -2.28
C ASP A 327 19.51 11.16 -3.34
N VAL A 328 18.80 12.02 -4.09
CA VAL A 328 19.38 12.80 -5.18
C VAL A 328 18.90 14.23 -5.13
N THR A 329 19.84 15.16 -5.20
CA THR A 329 19.54 16.60 -5.32
C THR A 329 20.20 17.15 -6.58
N LEU A 330 19.52 18.03 -7.31
CA LEU A 330 20.03 18.68 -8.52
C LEU A 330 19.29 20.02 -8.74
N GLY A 331 19.97 21.04 -9.23
CA GLY A 331 19.35 22.30 -9.62
C GLY A 331 19.21 23.34 -8.51
N GLY A 332 19.78 23.10 -7.33
CA GLY A 332 19.93 24.06 -6.25
C GLY A 332 21.31 24.70 -6.24
N ALA A 333 22.16 24.26 -5.30
CA ALA A 333 23.55 24.71 -5.18
C ALA A 333 24.39 24.30 -6.41
N PHE A 334 24.04 23.24 -7.06
CA PHE A 334 24.70 22.73 -8.28
C PHE A 334 23.67 22.24 -9.29
N ARG A 335 24.00 22.39 -10.58
CA ARG A 335 23.16 21.95 -11.70
C ARG A 335 23.71 20.75 -12.45
N THR A 336 24.96 20.38 -12.16
CA THR A 336 25.63 19.24 -12.79
C THR A 336 26.09 18.27 -11.71
N LEU A 337 25.73 17.00 -11.85
CA LEU A 337 26.09 15.92 -10.95
C LEU A 337 26.93 14.88 -11.72
N VAL A 338 28.15 14.61 -11.25
CA VAL A 338 29.05 13.60 -11.82
C VAL A 338 29.07 12.38 -10.92
N ILE A 339 28.49 11.28 -11.38
CA ILE A 339 28.41 10.02 -10.63
C ILE A 339 29.54 9.08 -11.06
N THR A 340 30.36 8.69 -10.10
CA THR A 340 31.52 7.82 -10.31
C THR A 340 31.36 6.49 -9.55
N GLY A 341 32.14 5.49 -9.92
CA GLY A 341 32.14 4.17 -9.28
C GLY A 341 32.05 3.00 -10.27
N PRO A 342 31.99 1.75 -9.78
CA PRO A 342 31.95 0.56 -10.64
C PRO A 342 30.62 0.47 -11.42
N ASN A 343 30.65 -0.17 -12.60
CA ASN A 343 29.45 -0.32 -13.45
C ASN A 343 28.35 -1.12 -12.76
N THR A 344 28.71 -2.11 -11.98
CA THR A 344 27.79 -2.94 -11.19
C THR A 344 27.17 -2.21 -10.00
N GLY A 345 27.62 -0.99 -9.67
CA GLY A 345 27.20 -0.23 -8.48
C GLY A 345 25.83 0.43 -8.58
N GLY A 346 25.18 0.42 -9.75
CA GLY A 346 23.85 1.02 -9.93
C GLY A 346 23.84 2.44 -10.50
N LYS A 347 24.91 2.92 -11.13
CA LYS A 347 25.00 4.23 -11.80
C LYS A 347 23.87 4.44 -12.81
N THR A 348 23.74 3.52 -13.76
CA THR A 348 22.69 3.51 -14.79
C THR A 348 21.28 3.49 -14.17
N VAL A 349 21.09 2.70 -13.12
CA VAL A 349 19.81 2.63 -12.40
C VAL A 349 19.49 3.97 -11.73
N THR A 350 20.49 4.67 -11.21
CA THR A 350 20.31 6.02 -10.64
C THR A 350 19.82 7.00 -11.68
N LEU A 351 20.45 7.04 -12.87
CA LEU A 351 20.00 7.88 -13.98
C LEU A 351 18.58 7.57 -14.41
N LYS A 352 18.28 6.28 -14.63
CA LYS A 352 16.92 5.82 -14.97
C LYS A 352 15.92 6.16 -13.90
N THR A 353 16.28 6.04 -12.63
CA THR A 353 15.38 6.40 -11.51
C THR A 353 15.03 7.88 -11.56
N VAL A 354 16.01 8.76 -11.64
CA VAL A 354 15.76 10.21 -11.69
C VAL A 354 14.93 10.59 -12.91
N GLY A 355 15.30 10.09 -14.09
CA GLY A 355 14.56 10.38 -15.32
C GLY A 355 13.12 9.88 -15.28
N LEU A 356 12.94 8.61 -14.93
CA LEU A 356 11.63 7.99 -14.94
C LEU A 356 10.69 8.61 -13.90
N LEU A 357 11.17 8.87 -12.67
CA LEU A 357 10.37 9.54 -11.64
C LEU A 357 10.00 10.98 -12.04
N THR A 358 10.88 11.69 -12.73
CA THR A 358 10.57 13.02 -13.28
C THR A 358 9.44 12.93 -14.32
N LEU A 359 9.51 11.99 -15.25
CA LEU A 359 8.45 11.78 -16.26
C LEU A 359 7.13 11.37 -15.61
N MET A 360 7.17 10.45 -14.65
CA MET A 360 6.00 10.02 -13.89
C MET A 360 5.34 11.19 -13.15
N ALA A 361 6.12 11.99 -12.44
CA ALA A 361 5.63 13.17 -11.75
C ALA A 361 4.95 14.16 -12.69
N GLN A 362 5.54 14.44 -13.86
CA GLN A 362 4.99 15.31 -14.89
C GLN A 362 3.75 14.71 -15.59
N ALA A 363 3.57 13.41 -15.54
CA ALA A 363 2.37 12.74 -16.05
C ALA A 363 1.23 12.65 -15.01
N GLY A 364 1.46 13.09 -13.77
CA GLY A 364 0.47 13.07 -12.69
C GLY A 364 0.47 11.76 -11.88
N LEU A 365 1.49 10.91 -12.01
CA LEU A 365 1.66 9.76 -11.15
C LEU A 365 2.41 10.16 -9.88
N HIS A 366 2.01 9.61 -8.74
CA HIS A 366 2.85 9.62 -7.54
C HIS A 366 4.13 8.85 -7.79
N ILE A 367 5.18 9.17 -7.05
CA ILE A 367 6.49 8.55 -7.22
C ILE A 367 6.87 7.72 -5.99
N PRO A 368 7.52 6.56 -6.15
CA PRO A 368 8.02 5.75 -5.06
C PRO A 368 9.24 6.39 -4.38
N ALA A 369 8.99 7.50 -3.69
CA ALA A 369 9.94 8.29 -2.93
C ALA A 369 9.32 8.71 -1.60
N ALA A 370 10.12 9.18 -0.65
CA ALA A 370 9.61 9.68 0.61
C ALA A 370 8.78 10.97 0.41
N PRO A 371 7.76 11.20 1.24
CA PRO A 371 7.03 12.47 1.27
C PRO A 371 7.97 13.68 1.40
N GLY A 372 7.62 14.78 0.75
CA GLY A 372 8.45 15.97 0.71
C GLY A 372 9.54 15.94 -0.37
N SER A 373 9.54 14.95 -1.27
CA SER A 373 10.33 14.99 -2.50
C SER A 373 9.83 16.10 -3.41
N VAL A 374 10.76 16.83 -4.03
CA VAL A 374 10.48 17.96 -4.92
C VAL A 374 10.90 17.58 -6.33
N VAL A 375 10.02 17.78 -7.31
CA VAL A 375 10.32 17.53 -8.71
C VAL A 375 10.14 18.81 -9.50
N ARG A 376 11.22 19.28 -10.13
CA ARG A 376 11.15 20.37 -11.09
C ARG A 376 10.51 19.87 -12.37
N VAL A 377 9.58 20.65 -12.92
CA VAL A 377 8.96 20.37 -14.23
C VAL A 377 9.90 20.84 -15.33
N PHE A 378 10.39 19.89 -16.12
CA PHE A 378 11.29 20.17 -17.22
C PHE A 378 10.53 20.14 -18.56
N PRO A 379 10.60 21.20 -19.36
CA PRO A 379 10.08 21.19 -20.72
C PRO A 379 10.77 20.18 -21.64
N GLN A 380 12.02 19.87 -21.35
CA GLN A 380 12.83 18.91 -22.09
C GLN A 380 13.54 17.97 -21.13
N VAL A 381 13.42 16.67 -21.39
CA VAL A 381 14.19 15.62 -20.74
C VAL A 381 14.90 14.83 -21.82
N PHE A 382 16.20 14.71 -21.72
CA PHE A 382 17.04 13.94 -22.62
C PHE A 382 17.75 12.83 -21.86
N ALA A 383 17.82 11.66 -22.46
CA ALA A 383 18.54 10.53 -21.89
C ALA A 383 19.34 9.81 -22.97
N ASP A 384 20.65 9.67 -22.73
CA ASP A 384 21.51 8.78 -23.46
C ASP A 384 22.06 7.75 -22.48
N ILE A 385 21.33 6.63 -22.34
CA ILE A 385 21.54 5.58 -21.34
C ILE A 385 21.43 4.23 -22.03
N GLY A 386 22.35 3.34 -21.73
CA GLY A 386 22.33 1.94 -22.13
C GLY A 386 23.38 1.58 -23.16
N ASP A 387 23.85 0.33 -23.06
CA ASP A 387 24.68 -0.34 -24.06
C ASP A 387 23.76 -0.85 -25.18
N GLU A 388 23.92 -0.34 -26.39
CA GLU A 388 23.43 -1.00 -27.60
C GLU A 388 24.32 -2.23 -27.89
N GLN A 389 24.32 -3.22 -27.01
CA GLN A 389 24.95 -4.54 -27.21
C GLN A 389 24.10 -5.40 -28.15
N SER A 390 23.73 -4.86 -29.30
CA SER A 390 23.27 -5.72 -30.38
C SER A 390 24.48 -6.15 -31.19
N ILE A 391 24.69 -7.45 -31.30
CA ILE A 391 25.82 -8.09 -32.02
C ILE A 391 25.92 -7.63 -33.50
N GLU A 392 24.90 -7.06 -34.06
CA GLU A 392 24.83 -6.55 -35.45
C GLU A 392 25.32 -5.11 -35.64
N GLN A 393 25.59 -4.32 -34.58
CA GLN A 393 26.00 -2.92 -34.69
C GLN A 393 27.34 -2.62 -34.01
N SER A 394 28.32 -3.49 -34.15
CA SER A 394 29.65 -3.35 -33.55
C SER A 394 30.54 -2.24 -34.12
N LEU A 395 30.01 -1.36 -34.97
CA LEU A 395 30.69 -0.12 -35.34
C LEU A 395 30.29 0.99 -34.42
N SER A 396 30.86 0.86 -33.22
CA SER A 396 31.10 1.87 -32.21
C SER A 396 29.89 2.37 -31.46
N THR A 397 29.68 1.73 -30.30
CA THR A 397 28.94 2.33 -29.17
C THR A 397 29.29 3.80 -28.97
N PHE A 398 30.56 4.18 -29.08
CA PHE A 398 31.05 5.55 -29.05
C PHE A 398 30.38 6.45 -30.09
N SER A 399 30.32 6.02 -31.39
CA SER A 399 29.72 6.85 -32.44
C SER A 399 28.21 7.02 -32.26
N SER A 400 27.49 6.03 -31.68
CA SER A 400 26.04 6.12 -31.40
C SER A 400 25.78 7.09 -30.25
N HIS A 401 26.54 7.00 -29.15
CA HIS A 401 26.48 7.95 -28.06
C HIS A 401 26.80 9.38 -28.52
N LEU A 402 27.86 9.54 -29.30
CA LEU A 402 28.23 10.86 -29.80
C LEU A 402 27.16 11.47 -30.72
N ARG A 403 26.52 10.68 -31.58
CA ARG A 403 25.39 11.17 -32.40
C ARG A 403 24.23 11.62 -31.53
N SER A 404 23.92 10.89 -30.48
CA SER A 404 22.90 11.23 -29.52
C SER A 404 23.21 12.54 -28.79
N ILE A 405 24.45 12.69 -28.31
CA ILE A 405 24.93 13.91 -27.65
C ILE A 405 24.86 15.11 -28.59
N VAL A 406 25.28 14.95 -29.86
CA VAL A 406 25.18 16.00 -30.89
C VAL A 406 23.70 16.40 -31.09
N ALA A 407 22.78 15.43 -31.16
CA ALA A 407 21.37 15.72 -31.31
C ALA A 407 20.81 16.45 -30.07
N ILE A 408 21.21 16.02 -28.85
CA ILE A 408 20.84 16.67 -27.59
C ILE A 408 21.34 18.11 -27.57
N LEU A 409 22.63 18.33 -27.85
CA LEU A 409 23.21 19.68 -27.88
C LEU A 409 22.56 20.59 -28.94
N GLY A 410 22.13 20.03 -30.09
CA GLY A 410 21.42 20.76 -31.13
C GLY A 410 19.98 21.12 -30.77
N ALA A 411 19.31 20.33 -29.92
CA ALA A 411 17.92 20.52 -29.51
C ALA A 411 17.78 21.20 -28.14
N LEU A 412 18.86 21.33 -27.37
CA LEU A 412 18.87 21.80 -26.00
C LEU A 412 18.41 23.27 -25.90
N ALA A 413 17.33 23.46 -25.15
CA ALA A 413 16.79 24.76 -24.75
C ALA A 413 16.42 24.70 -23.24
N PRO A 414 17.24 25.21 -22.34
CA PRO A 414 16.96 25.21 -20.91
C PRO A 414 15.70 26.00 -20.52
N PRO A 415 14.98 25.57 -19.47
CA PRO A 415 15.38 24.52 -18.53
C PRO A 415 15.19 23.09 -19.10
N ALA A 416 16.21 22.28 -19.01
CA ALA A 416 16.24 20.90 -19.50
C ALA A 416 16.94 19.98 -18.49
N LEU A 417 16.50 18.71 -18.41
CA LEU A 417 17.19 17.64 -17.72
C LEU A 417 17.94 16.77 -18.74
N VAL A 418 19.24 16.58 -18.54
CA VAL A 418 20.10 15.77 -19.42
C VAL A 418 20.73 14.66 -18.61
N LEU A 419 20.53 13.42 -19.04
CA LEU A 419 21.03 12.21 -18.40
C LEU A 419 21.96 11.47 -19.36
N LEU A 420 23.25 11.39 -19.01
CA LEU A 420 24.28 10.77 -19.86
C LEU A 420 24.96 9.63 -19.13
N ASP A 421 24.90 8.42 -19.66
CA ASP A 421 25.55 7.26 -19.08
C ASP A 421 26.89 7.00 -19.77
N GLU A 422 27.91 6.66 -18.99
CA GLU A 422 29.24 6.29 -19.40
C GLU A 422 29.87 7.24 -20.46
N ILE A 423 29.74 8.56 -20.20
CA ILE A 423 30.21 9.57 -21.13
C ILE A 423 31.69 9.40 -21.46
N GLY A 424 32.03 9.41 -22.77
CA GLY A 424 33.40 9.27 -23.31
C GLY A 424 33.86 7.82 -23.40
N ALA A 425 33.07 6.81 -23.01
CA ALA A 425 33.46 5.41 -23.16
C ALA A 425 33.53 4.96 -24.62
N GLY A 426 34.38 3.97 -24.89
CA GLY A 426 34.50 3.34 -26.22
C GLY A 426 35.53 3.97 -27.17
N THR A 427 36.40 4.90 -26.69
CA THR A 427 37.54 5.44 -27.41
C THR A 427 38.79 5.43 -26.52
N ASP A 428 39.89 6.05 -27.00
CA ASP A 428 41.08 6.25 -26.16
C ASP A 428 40.70 6.94 -24.84
N PRO A 429 41.16 6.44 -23.69
CA PRO A 429 40.77 7.00 -22.40
C PRO A 429 41.07 8.48 -22.23
N THR A 430 42.20 8.96 -22.76
CA THR A 430 42.61 10.35 -22.63
C THR A 430 41.74 11.27 -23.52
N GLU A 431 41.47 10.84 -24.74
CA GLU A 431 40.59 11.57 -25.66
C GLU A 431 39.14 11.52 -25.16
N GLY A 432 38.70 10.37 -24.68
CA GLY A 432 37.37 10.17 -24.13
C GLY A 432 37.10 11.05 -22.89
N ALA A 433 38.07 11.14 -21.98
CA ALA A 433 37.98 11.99 -20.79
C ALA A 433 37.95 13.49 -21.16
N ALA A 434 38.80 13.93 -22.10
CA ALA A 434 38.84 15.31 -22.57
C ALA A 434 37.51 15.72 -23.26
N LEU A 435 36.99 14.84 -24.11
CA LEU A 435 35.71 15.08 -24.80
C LEU A 435 34.55 15.11 -23.82
N ALA A 436 34.50 14.16 -22.87
CA ALA A 436 33.47 14.11 -21.82
C ALA A 436 33.49 15.40 -20.99
N ARG A 437 34.66 15.88 -20.59
CA ARG A 437 34.82 17.14 -19.87
C ARG A 437 34.26 18.32 -20.70
N ALA A 438 34.62 18.47 -21.95
CA ALA A 438 34.16 19.55 -22.83
C ALA A 438 32.63 19.51 -23.03
N ILE A 439 32.03 18.32 -23.11
CA ILE A 439 30.57 18.17 -23.23
C ILE A 439 29.90 18.60 -21.92
N ILE A 440 30.42 18.17 -20.77
CA ILE A 440 29.87 18.54 -19.45
C ILE A 440 29.94 20.06 -19.25
N GLU A 441 31.08 20.68 -19.52
CA GLU A 441 31.27 22.12 -19.45
C GLU A 441 30.28 22.85 -20.38
N THR A 442 30.11 22.41 -21.61
CA THR A 442 29.16 22.98 -22.58
C THR A 442 27.70 22.89 -22.08
N LEU A 443 27.27 21.74 -21.52
CA LEU A 443 25.93 21.56 -20.97
C LEU A 443 25.72 22.45 -19.74
N HIS A 444 26.73 22.53 -18.87
CA HIS A 444 26.73 23.36 -17.69
C HIS A 444 26.64 24.86 -18.04
N GLU A 445 27.43 25.37 -18.96
CA GLU A 445 27.42 26.76 -19.46
C GLU A 445 26.06 27.12 -20.08
N ARG A 446 25.44 26.17 -20.81
CA ARG A 446 24.12 26.37 -21.39
C ARG A 446 23.00 26.33 -20.36
N GLY A 447 23.27 26.02 -19.08
CA GLY A 447 22.29 26.04 -17.99
C GLY A 447 21.42 24.81 -17.88
N ALA A 448 21.80 23.68 -18.46
CA ALA A 448 21.11 22.41 -18.31
C ALA A 448 21.30 21.84 -16.90
N CYS A 449 20.27 21.20 -16.35
CA CYS A 449 20.40 20.28 -15.22
C CYS A 449 20.92 18.94 -15.76
N THR A 450 22.13 18.55 -15.35
CA THR A 450 22.81 17.42 -15.99
C THR A 450 23.23 16.40 -14.96
N ILE A 451 22.98 15.12 -15.21
CA ILE A 451 23.56 14.00 -14.45
C ILE A 451 24.35 13.16 -15.44
N VAL A 452 25.62 12.94 -15.13
CA VAL A 452 26.49 12.11 -15.94
C VAL A 452 27.09 11.00 -15.11
N THR A 453 27.26 9.84 -15.70
CA THR A 453 28.06 8.77 -15.10
C THR A 453 29.36 8.61 -15.86
N THR A 454 30.40 8.27 -15.14
CA THR A 454 31.74 8.05 -15.74
C THR A 454 32.58 7.13 -14.87
N HIS A 455 33.58 6.56 -15.48
CA HIS A 455 34.67 5.83 -14.81
C HIS A 455 36.02 6.55 -14.91
N TYR A 456 36.07 7.72 -15.57
CA TYR A 456 37.30 8.50 -15.70
C TYR A 456 37.64 9.26 -14.42
N SER A 457 38.87 9.07 -13.96
CA SER A 457 39.35 9.73 -12.73
C SER A 457 39.51 11.23 -12.87
N GLU A 458 39.82 11.69 -14.07
CA GLU A 458 40.01 13.10 -14.43
C GLU A 458 38.72 13.93 -14.24
N LEU A 459 37.56 13.31 -14.43
CA LEU A 459 36.27 13.99 -14.23
C LEU A 459 35.90 14.15 -12.76
N LYS A 460 36.54 13.44 -11.84
CA LYS A 460 36.33 13.60 -10.40
C LYS A 460 36.78 14.96 -9.87
N THR A 461 37.79 15.58 -10.54
CA THR A 461 38.30 16.89 -10.15
C THR A 461 37.43 18.03 -10.61
N LEU A 462 36.55 17.78 -11.60
CA LEU A 462 35.72 18.82 -12.22
C LEU A 462 34.81 19.54 -11.21
N ALA A 463 34.31 18.86 -10.20
CA ALA A 463 33.53 19.47 -9.16
C ALA A 463 34.30 20.44 -8.25
N HIS A 464 35.62 20.35 -8.21
CA HIS A 464 36.47 21.28 -7.50
C HIS A 464 36.92 22.46 -8.37
N GLU A 465 36.94 22.26 -9.69
CA GLU A 465 37.39 23.26 -10.64
C GLU A 465 36.26 24.15 -11.16
N LEU A 466 35.05 23.58 -11.30
CA LEU A 466 33.89 24.27 -11.88
C LEU A 466 32.77 24.47 -10.84
N PRO A 467 32.50 25.72 -10.42
CA PRO A 467 31.39 26.01 -9.50
C PRO A 467 30.05 25.56 -10.06
N GLY A 468 29.22 24.92 -9.22
CA GLY A 468 27.92 24.41 -9.63
C GLY A 468 27.94 23.01 -10.24
N VAL A 469 29.09 22.32 -10.13
CA VAL A 469 29.24 20.90 -10.37
C VAL A 469 29.46 20.18 -9.04
N GLU A 470 28.85 19.06 -8.86
CA GLU A 470 29.02 18.23 -7.64
C GLU A 470 29.35 16.78 -8.02
N ASN A 471 30.08 16.10 -7.15
CA ASN A 471 30.36 14.68 -7.28
C ASN A 471 29.33 13.82 -6.52
N ALA A 472 29.10 12.63 -7.04
CA ALA A 472 28.50 11.55 -6.28
C ALA A 472 29.20 10.22 -6.60
N SER A 473 29.02 9.26 -5.72
CA SER A 473 29.51 7.91 -5.97
C SER A 473 28.50 6.87 -5.57
N VAL A 474 28.55 5.72 -6.26
CA VAL A 474 27.84 4.54 -5.83
C VAL A 474 28.72 3.77 -4.83
N GLU A 475 28.15 3.48 -3.65
CA GLU A 475 28.85 2.80 -2.60
C GLU A 475 29.14 1.35 -2.99
N PHE A 476 30.35 0.90 -2.68
CA PHE A 476 30.79 -0.47 -2.89
C PHE A 476 31.41 -0.97 -1.59
N ASP A 477 30.95 -2.13 -1.14
CA ASP A 477 31.49 -2.75 0.05
C ASP A 477 32.77 -3.53 -0.29
N PRO A 478 33.93 -3.07 0.20
CA PRO A 478 35.18 -3.74 -0.05
C PRO A 478 35.33 -5.05 0.74
N GLU A 479 34.51 -5.30 1.75
CA GLU A 479 34.58 -6.55 2.54
C GLU A 479 33.82 -7.68 1.85
N THR A 480 32.61 -7.42 1.39
CA THR A 480 31.79 -8.41 0.69
C THR A 480 32.02 -8.48 -0.79
N LEU A 481 32.74 -7.53 -1.39
CA LEU A 481 32.91 -7.32 -2.83
C LEU A 481 31.57 -7.14 -3.56
N ARG A 482 30.56 -6.59 -2.87
CA ARG A 482 29.23 -6.38 -3.44
C ARG A 482 28.89 -4.90 -3.47
N PRO A 483 28.14 -4.47 -4.48
CA PRO A 483 27.56 -3.13 -4.46
C PRO A 483 26.49 -3.02 -3.40
N THR A 484 26.48 -1.94 -2.64
CA THR A 484 25.41 -1.62 -1.71
C THR A 484 24.25 -0.91 -2.39
N PHE A 485 24.43 -0.43 -3.62
CA PHE A 485 23.50 0.37 -4.40
C PHE A 485 23.11 1.72 -3.78
N ARG A 486 23.81 2.15 -2.72
CA ARG A 486 23.61 3.47 -2.11
C ARG A 486 24.36 4.54 -2.91
N LEU A 487 23.70 5.68 -3.07
CA LEU A 487 24.32 6.86 -3.69
C LEU A 487 24.83 7.80 -2.60
N LEU A 488 26.11 8.12 -2.65
CA LEU A 488 26.77 9.03 -1.73
C LEU A 488 27.00 10.37 -2.44
N MET A 489 26.21 11.37 -2.07
CA MET A 489 26.30 12.72 -2.64
C MET A 489 27.54 13.47 -2.10
N GLY A 490 28.16 14.29 -2.94
CA GLY A 490 29.32 15.09 -2.57
C GLY A 490 30.60 14.31 -2.36
N GLN A 491 30.65 13.05 -2.80
CA GLN A 491 31.82 12.19 -2.65
C GLN A 491 32.19 11.57 -3.99
N PRO A 492 33.43 11.77 -4.48
CA PRO A 492 33.91 11.06 -5.66
C PRO A 492 34.17 9.57 -5.33
N GLY A 493 33.84 8.69 -6.27
CA GLY A 493 34.04 7.25 -6.13
C GLY A 493 35.50 6.87 -6.12
N ARG A 494 35.83 5.85 -5.32
CA ARG A 494 37.16 5.24 -5.29
C ARG A 494 37.31 4.19 -6.36
N SER A 495 38.55 4.09 -6.87
CA SER A 495 38.93 2.95 -7.70
C SER A 495 39.26 1.77 -6.78
N ASN A 496 38.38 0.77 -6.73
CA ASN A 496 38.58 -0.42 -5.90
C ASN A 496 39.23 -1.59 -6.65
N ALA A 497 39.73 -1.37 -7.87
CA ALA A 497 40.24 -2.41 -8.75
C ALA A 497 41.33 -3.27 -8.10
N PHE A 498 42.28 -2.66 -7.40
CA PHE A 498 43.35 -3.41 -6.72
C PHE A 498 42.90 -4.22 -5.51
N ILE A 499 41.92 -3.70 -4.77
CA ILE A 499 41.30 -4.39 -3.63
C ILE A 499 40.54 -5.62 -4.15
N ILE A 500 39.75 -5.42 -5.20
CA ILE A 500 38.98 -6.48 -5.86
C ILE A 500 39.95 -7.54 -6.43
N ALA A 501 40.98 -7.13 -7.16
CA ALA A 501 41.97 -8.05 -7.74
C ALA A 501 42.71 -8.89 -6.68
N ALA A 502 43.13 -8.26 -5.57
CA ALA A 502 43.76 -8.97 -4.49
C ALA A 502 42.84 -10.01 -3.84
N ARG A 503 41.59 -9.67 -3.61
CA ARG A 503 40.61 -10.58 -3.03
C ARG A 503 40.16 -11.70 -3.97
N LEU A 504 40.13 -11.46 -5.28
CA LEU A 504 39.89 -12.50 -6.28
C LEU A 504 41.07 -13.46 -6.45
N GLY A 505 42.17 -13.24 -5.70
CA GLY A 505 43.30 -14.16 -5.67
C GLY A 505 44.46 -13.75 -6.59
N LEU A 506 44.46 -12.52 -7.13
CA LEU A 506 45.65 -12.05 -7.88
C LEU A 506 46.84 -11.95 -6.92
N PRO A 507 48.01 -12.56 -7.25
CA PRO A 507 49.18 -12.55 -6.38
C PRO A 507 49.57 -11.13 -5.96
N ALA A 508 49.89 -10.94 -4.68
CA ALA A 508 50.21 -9.62 -4.12
C ALA A 508 51.36 -8.92 -4.87
N ALA A 509 52.36 -9.69 -5.36
CA ALA A 509 53.46 -9.15 -6.16
C ALA A 509 52.97 -8.54 -7.49
N VAL A 510 51.91 -9.05 -8.11
CA VAL A 510 51.34 -8.49 -9.33
C VAL A 510 50.56 -7.21 -9.01
N VAL A 511 49.81 -7.19 -7.92
CA VAL A 511 49.05 -6.02 -7.45
C VAL A 511 50.01 -4.86 -7.11
N GLU A 512 51.10 -5.15 -6.38
CA GLU A 512 52.10 -4.13 -6.01
C GLU A 512 52.84 -3.62 -7.22
N ARG A 513 53.18 -4.48 -8.19
CA ARG A 513 53.78 -4.06 -9.46
C ARG A 513 52.84 -3.16 -10.24
N ALA A 514 51.55 -3.49 -10.30
CA ALA A 514 50.53 -2.69 -10.97
C ALA A 514 50.36 -1.31 -10.31
N ARG A 515 50.40 -1.25 -8.96
CA ARG A 515 50.44 0.02 -8.20
C ARG A 515 51.64 0.88 -8.54
N GLY A 516 52.81 0.26 -8.75
CA GLY A 516 54.02 0.97 -9.14
C GLY A 516 53.96 1.65 -10.49
N TYR A 517 53.02 1.29 -11.37
CA TYR A 517 52.79 1.94 -12.66
C TYR A 517 51.87 3.17 -12.58
N LEU A 518 51.20 3.42 -11.47
CA LEU A 518 50.43 4.63 -11.25
C LEU A 518 51.34 5.84 -11.01
N SER A 519 50.95 7.00 -11.51
CA SER A 519 51.68 8.24 -11.22
C SER A 519 51.55 8.60 -9.72
N ARG A 520 52.62 9.19 -9.14
CA ARG A 520 52.63 9.65 -7.73
C ARG A 520 51.53 10.66 -7.44
N GLU A 521 51.14 11.46 -8.42
CA GLU A 521 50.05 12.44 -8.30
C GLU A 521 48.70 11.75 -8.20
N GLN A 522 48.44 10.75 -9.02
CA GLN A 522 47.19 9.97 -8.98
C GLN A 522 47.01 9.23 -7.62
N VAL A 523 48.09 8.66 -7.11
CA VAL A 523 48.06 7.97 -5.79
C VAL A 523 47.75 8.95 -4.67
N ARG A 524 48.35 10.15 -4.68
CA ARG A 524 48.14 11.16 -3.65
C ARG A 524 46.72 11.75 -3.64
N VAL A 525 46.15 11.96 -4.82
CA VAL A 525 44.75 12.40 -4.99
C VAL A 525 43.76 11.32 -4.49
N ASP A 526 44.01 10.07 -4.85
CA ASP A 526 43.18 8.95 -4.39
C ASP A 526 43.25 8.73 -2.87
N GLU A 527 44.43 8.96 -2.24
CA GLU A 527 44.59 8.87 -0.78
C GLU A 527 43.84 10.00 -0.05
N LEU A 528 43.96 11.25 -0.49
CA LEU A 528 43.23 12.40 0.07
C LEU A 528 41.72 12.26 -0.08
N LEU A 529 41.26 11.84 -1.24
CA LEU A 529 39.85 11.53 -1.50
C LEU A 529 39.38 10.37 -0.61
N ALA A 530 40.29 9.43 -0.31
CA ALA A 530 40.04 8.32 0.59
C ALA A 530 39.80 8.75 2.06
N GLU A 531 40.51 9.73 2.53
CA GLU A 531 40.38 10.27 3.87
C GLU A 531 39.12 11.09 4.03
N LEU A 532 38.89 12.02 3.10
CA LEU A 532 37.66 12.82 3.05
C LEU A 532 36.39 11.95 2.98
N THR A 533 36.43 10.88 2.19
CA THR A 533 35.29 9.96 2.07
C THR A 533 34.99 9.22 3.38
N ARG A 534 36.04 8.82 4.12
CA ARG A 534 35.87 8.15 5.44
C ARG A 534 35.23 9.08 6.47
N ASP A 535 35.71 10.30 6.54
CA ASP A 535 35.23 11.27 7.52
C ASP A 535 33.79 11.69 7.23
N ARG A 536 33.44 11.90 5.94
CA ARG A 536 32.08 12.24 5.52
C ARG A 536 31.10 11.08 5.73
N ALA A 537 31.51 9.83 5.40
CA ALA A 537 30.68 8.64 5.67
C ALA A 537 30.46 8.38 7.18
N ARG A 538 31.38 8.83 8.03
CA ARG A 538 31.22 8.80 9.47
C ARG A 538 30.21 9.84 9.92
N ALA A 539 30.35 11.06 9.45
CA ALA A 539 29.42 12.15 9.75
C ALA A 539 27.99 11.87 9.26
N GLU A 540 27.85 11.20 8.12
CA GLU A 540 26.53 10.81 7.56
C GLU A 540 25.85 9.73 8.40
N ARG A 541 26.59 8.72 8.84
CA ARG A 541 26.09 7.69 9.78
C ARG A 541 25.66 8.29 11.11
N ASP A 542 26.48 9.18 11.67
CA ASP A 542 26.15 9.86 12.92
C ASP A 542 24.90 10.73 12.78
N ARG A 543 24.70 11.34 11.60
CA ARG A 543 23.50 12.12 11.27
C ARG A 543 22.26 11.23 11.13
N GLU A 544 22.34 10.12 10.38
CA GLU A 544 21.24 9.17 10.24
C GLU A 544 20.80 8.59 11.60
N GLU A 545 21.79 8.28 12.47
CA GLU A 545 21.53 7.82 13.82
C GLU A 545 20.86 8.90 14.69
N ALA A 546 21.32 10.15 14.58
CA ALA A 546 20.71 11.26 15.28
C ALA A 546 19.27 11.54 14.80
N GLU A 547 18.99 11.42 13.49
CA GLU A 547 17.64 11.56 12.94
C GLU A 547 16.72 10.42 13.39
N ARG A 548 17.22 9.18 13.42
CA ARG A 548 16.47 8.04 13.96
C ARG A 548 16.12 8.23 15.43
N LEU A 549 17.10 8.58 16.24
CA LEU A 549 16.89 8.83 17.67
C LEU A 549 15.91 9.98 17.93
N ARG A 550 15.94 11.03 17.11
CA ARG A 550 14.97 12.14 17.18
C ARG A 550 13.55 11.68 16.83
N ALA A 551 13.40 10.83 15.79
CA ALA A 551 12.11 10.28 15.40
C ALA A 551 11.55 9.36 16.50
N GLU A 552 12.38 8.50 17.10
CA GLU A 552 11.98 7.63 18.21
C GLU A 552 11.58 8.45 19.45
N ALA A 553 12.36 9.49 19.79
CA ALA A 553 12.03 10.39 20.88
C ALA A 553 10.75 11.18 20.64
N GLY A 554 10.47 11.57 19.39
CA GLY A 554 9.21 12.18 18.97
C GLY A 554 8.02 11.26 19.19
N ALA A 555 8.09 10.05 18.66
CA ALA A 555 7.05 9.04 18.79
C ALA A 555 6.78 8.66 20.27
N LEU A 556 7.84 8.59 21.08
CA LEU A 556 7.72 8.32 22.52
C LEU A 556 7.02 9.47 23.24
N ARG A 557 7.34 10.71 22.91
CA ARG A 557 6.67 11.90 23.48
C ARG A 557 5.18 11.94 23.15
N GLU A 558 4.82 11.62 21.90
CA GLU A 558 3.41 11.56 21.48
C GLU A 558 2.64 10.49 22.24
N ARG A 559 3.25 9.29 22.42
CA ARG A 559 2.66 8.22 23.23
C ARG A 559 2.44 8.63 24.68
N PHE A 560 3.44 9.22 25.31
CA PHE A 560 3.30 9.72 26.68
C PHE A 560 2.26 10.84 26.80
N ALA A 561 2.20 11.77 25.84
CA ALA A 561 1.19 12.81 25.82
C ALA A 561 -0.24 12.24 25.70
N ALA A 562 -0.43 11.24 24.84
CA ALA A 562 -1.71 10.54 24.69
C ALA A 562 -2.11 9.79 25.97
N GLU A 563 -1.16 9.13 26.63
CA GLU A 563 -1.40 8.40 27.87
C GLU A 563 -1.73 9.33 29.06
N VAL A 564 -1.04 10.45 29.16
CA VAL A 564 -1.35 11.50 30.15
C VAL A 564 -2.75 12.06 29.90
N ALA A 565 -3.10 12.38 28.67
CA ALA A 565 -4.44 12.89 28.33
C ALA A 565 -5.53 11.86 28.65
N HIS A 566 -5.29 10.56 28.40
CA HIS A 566 -6.19 9.49 28.76
C HIS A 566 -6.37 9.36 30.30
N LEU A 567 -5.29 9.44 31.04
CA LEU A 567 -5.32 9.38 32.51
C LEU A 567 -6.06 10.59 33.11
N GLU A 568 -5.84 11.79 32.57
CA GLU A 568 -6.56 12.99 33.00
C GLU A 568 -8.05 12.90 32.69
N ALA A 569 -8.44 12.38 31.54
CA ALA A 569 -9.83 12.14 31.18
C ALA A 569 -10.49 11.11 32.10
N ALA A 570 -9.81 9.99 32.36
CA ALA A 570 -10.29 8.97 33.30
C ALA A 570 -10.44 9.52 34.74
N ARG A 571 -9.49 10.31 35.20
CA ARG A 571 -9.56 11.00 36.51
C ARG A 571 -10.73 11.96 36.58
N ALA A 572 -10.94 12.76 35.55
CA ALA A 572 -12.07 13.70 35.48
C ALA A 572 -13.42 12.96 35.48
N GLU A 573 -13.51 11.83 34.81
CA GLU A 573 -14.71 11.00 34.79
C GLU A 573 -14.97 10.34 36.16
N ALA A 574 -13.95 9.81 36.82
CA ALA A 574 -14.03 9.25 38.16
C ALA A 574 -14.53 10.31 39.19
N LEU A 575 -13.97 11.50 39.12
CA LEU A 575 -14.41 12.63 39.98
C LEU A 575 -15.87 13.02 39.70
N ARG A 576 -16.31 13.03 38.46
CA ARG A 576 -17.71 13.30 38.11
C ARG A 576 -18.68 12.21 38.61
N ARG A 577 -18.25 10.96 38.60
CA ARG A 577 -19.03 9.82 39.15
C ARG A 577 -19.16 9.96 40.65
N ALA A 578 -18.03 10.12 41.34
CA ALA A 578 -18.02 10.28 42.79
C ALA A 578 -18.87 11.50 43.24
N ARG A 579 -18.79 12.62 42.55
CA ARG A 579 -19.64 13.79 42.83
C ARG A 579 -21.14 13.49 42.66
N ARG A 580 -21.54 12.77 41.60
CA ARG A 580 -22.94 12.37 41.38
C ARG A 580 -23.42 11.43 42.45
N GLU A 581 -22.62 10.46 42.85
CA GLU A 581 -22.95 9.52 43.96
C GLU A 581 -23.16 10.26 45.27
N VAL A 582 -22.29 11.20 45.61
CA VAL A 582 -22.45 12.06 46.79
C VAL A 582 -23.71 12.92 46.74
N GLU A 583 -23.99 13.54 45.56
CA GLU A 583 -25.19 14.36 45.39
C GLU A 583 -26.48 13.53 45.46
N GLU A 584 -26.47 12.29 45.00
CA GLU A 584 -27.58 11.35 45.13
C GLU A 584 -27.77 10.90 46.60
N ALA A 585 -26.71 10.55 47.28
CA ALA A 585 -26.70 10.21 48.68
C ALA A 585 -27.24 11.33 49.55
N VAL A 586 -26.80 12.58 49.31
CA VAL A 586 -27.31 13.76 50.02
C VAL A 586 -28.82 13.99 49.74
N ARG A 587 -29.24 13.82 48.49
CA ARG A 587 -30.66 13.95 48.11
C ARG A 587 -31.53 12.88 48.84
N GLN A 588 -31.00 11.69 48.92
CA GLN A 588 -31.69 10.59 49.60
C GLN A 588 -31.75 10.83 51.10
N ALA A 589 -30.66 11.22 51.74
CA ALA A 589 -30.62 11.58 53.17
C ALA A 589 -31.61 12.71 53.52
N ARG A 590 -31.68 13.76 52.69
CA ARG A 590 -32.67 14.85 52.86
C ARG A 590 -34.12 14.35 52.74
N ARG A 591 -34.43 13.41 51.86
CA ARG A 591 -35.76 12.83 51.75
C ARG A 591 -36.14 12.01 53.00
N GLU A 592 -35.22 11.21 53.51
CA GLU A 592 -35.40 10.40 54.70
C GLU A 592 -35.58 11.25 55.96
N VAL A 593 -34.77 12.33 56.11
CA VAL A 593 -34.95 13.29 57.19
C VAL A 593 -36.27 14.03 57.09
N ALA A 594 -36.68 14.47 55.91
CA ALA A 594 -37.95 15.15 55.70
C ALA A 594 -39.14 14.22 56.04
N ALA A 595 -39.06 12.93 55.67
CA ALA A 595 -40.06 11.95 55.98
C ALA A 595 -40.20 11.73 57.53
N LEU A 596 -39.07 11.62 58.21
CA LEU A 596 -39.03 11.52 59.69
C LEU A 596 -39.56 12.74 60.36
N LEU A 597 -39.30 13.92 59.88
CA LEU A 597 -39.83 15.19 60.40
C LEU A 597 -41.33 15.33 60.20
N GLU A 598 -41.85 14.89 59.04
CA GLU A 598 -43.31 14.81 58.78
C GLU A 598 -43.99 13.82 59.67
N GLU A 599 -43.40 12.64 59.91
CA GLU A 599 -43.92 11.65 60.84
C GLU A 599 -43.95 12.17 62.28
N ALA A 600 -42.83 12.88 62.69
CA ALA A 600 -42.77 13.50 63.99
C ALA A 600 -43.80 14.63 64.23
N ARG A 601 -44.14 15.38 63.18
CA ARG A 601 -45.19 16.44 63.22
C ARG A 601 -46.58 15.92 63.34
N ARG A 602 -46.89 14.69 62.84
CA ARG A 602 -48.21 14.07 62.89
C ARG A 602 -48.48 13.47 64.27
N ARG A 603 -47.49 13.07 65.04
CA ARG A 603 -47.61 12.50 66.39
C ARG A 603 -47.18 13.57 67.40
N ARG A 604 -48.14 13.89 68.37
CA ARG A 604 -48.03 15.06 69.26
C ARG A 604 -47.67 14.73 70.74
N THR A 605 -47.03 13.56 71.01
CA THR A 605 -46.68 13.21 72.39
C THR A 605 -45.15 13.41 72.67
N PRO A 606 -44.77 13.69 73.99
CA PRO A 606 -43.40 13.82 74.37
C PRO A 606 -42.53 12.53 74.11
N GLU A 607 -43.19 11.38 74.12
CA GLU A 607 -42.54 10.08 73.85
C GLU A 607 -42.21 9.93 72.38
N ASP A 608 -43.09 10.38 71.47
CA ASP A 608 -42.83 10.40 70.01
C ASP A 608 -41.66 11.27 69.61
N ALA A 609 -41.46 12.39 70.30
CA ALA A 609 -40.32 13.30 70.06
C ALA A 609 -38.96 12.67 70.45
N ARG A 610 -38.96 11.83 71.54
CA ARG A 610 -37.76 11.10 71.92
C ARG A 610 -37.39 9.95 70.91
N GLU A 611 -38.41 9.31 70.43
CA GLU A 611 -38.27 8.24 69.44
C GLU A 611 -37.84 8.78 68.08
N ALA A 612 -38.39 9.90 67.61
CA ALA A 612 -37.95 10.59 66.39
C ALA A 612 -36.49 11.06 66.49
N ARG A 613 -36.07 11.53 67.67
CA ARG A 613 -34.67 11.88 67.89
C ARG A 613 -33.74 10.67 67.81
N ARG A 614 -34.09 9.55 68.41
CA ARG A 614 -33.27 8.30 68.29
C ARG A 614 -33.20 7.79 66.89
N ARG A 615 -34.28 7.87 66.08
CA ARG A 615 -34.29 7.51 64.67
C ARG A 615 -33.48 8.43 63.86
N LEU A 616 -33.45 9.73 64.15
CA LEU A 616 -32.58 10.70 63.48
C LEU A 616 -31.07 10.45 63.76
N GLU A 617 -30.76 10.12 65.04
CA GLU A 617 -29.41 9.76 65.44
C GLU A 617 -28.94 8.46 64.78
N ALA A 618 -29.82 7.45 64.68
CA ALA A 618 -29.55 6.20 63.97
C ALA A 618 -29.39 6.40 62.47
N LEU A 619 -30.24 7.24 61.86
CA LEU A 619 -30.12 7.60 60.44
C LEU A 619 -28.80 8.34 60.18
N ALA A 620 -28.40 9.30 61.04
CA ALA A 620 -27.15 9.98 60.92
C ALA A 620 -25.93 9.03 61.00
N ALA A 621 -25.97 8.05 61.89
CA ALA A 621 -24.95 7.03 61.99
C ALA A 621 -24.85 6.16 60.71
N THR A 622 -26.01 5.74 60.17
CA THR A 622 -26.08 4.93 58.97
C THR A 622 -25.55 5.68 57.73
N TRP A 623 -25.83 6.98 57.66
CA TRP A 623 -25.29 7.83 56.54
C TRP A 623 -23.85 8.18 56.73
N ALA A 624 -23.33 8.32 57.94
CA ALA A 624 -21.90 8.49 58.22
C ALA A 624 -21.12 7.24 57.77
N GLU A 625 -21.67 6.05 58.03
CA GLU A 625 -21.07 4.79 57.56
C GLU A 625 -21.15 4.62 56.06
N ARG A 626 -22.25 4.97 55.39
CA ARG A 626 -22.43 4.93 53.94
C ARG A 626 -21.60 5.94 53.17
N LEU A 627 -21.39 7.12 53.73
CA LEU A 627 -20.56 8.16 53.10
C LEU A 627 -19.05 7.93 53.26
N GLY A 628 -18.65 6.80 53.86
CA GLY A 628 -17.27 6.36 53.92
C GLY A 628 -16.43 7.35 54.70
N GLY A 629 -16.74 7.60 55.93
CA GLY A 629 -15.73 8.04 56.86
C GLY A 629 -14.73 6.92 57.00
N GLU A 630 -13.66 6.93 56.18
CA GLU A 630 -12.48 6.12 56.48
C GLU A 630 -12.11 6.50 57.92
N ALA A 631 -12.18 5.52 58.80
CA ALA A 631 -11.66 5.63 60.13
C ALA A 631 -10.20 6.15 60.01
N GLU A 632 -9.87 7.22 60.71
CA GLU A 632 -8.50 7.65 60.91
C GLU A 632 -7.67 6.39 61.25
N PRO A 633 -6.57 6.15 60.56
CA PRO A 633 -5.78 4.94 60.81
C PRO A 633 -5.38 4.94 62.29
N ALA A 634 -5.86 3.91 62.99
CA ALA A 634 -5.57 3.70 64.38
C ALA A 634 -4.06 3.49 64.55
N GLY A 635 -3.40 4.49 65.07
CA GLY A 635 -2.01 4.48 65.48
C GLY A 635 -1.76 5.67 66.40
N GLU A 636 -1.13 5.41 67.54
CA GLU A 636 -0.73 6.46 68.44
C GLU A 636 0.32 7.39 67.77
N ALA A 637 0.23 8.67 68.01
CA ALA A 637 1.25 9.62 67.57
C ALA A 637 2.58 9.29 68.27
N PRO A 638 3.69 9.18 67.54
CA PRO A 638 4.97 8.87 68.16
C PRO A 638 5.41 10.00 69.04
N GLN A 639 5.92 9.67 70.26
CA GLN A 639 6.50 10.68 71.17
C GLN A 639 7.92 11.08 70.70
N GLN A 640 8.61 10.27 69.94
CA GLN A 640 9.91 10.54 69.32
C GLN A 640 10.00 9.77 68.00
N VAL A 641 10.69 10.32 66.97
CA VAL A 641 11.00 9.67 65.70
C VAL A 641 12.50 9.80 65.42
N GLU A 642 13.04 8.75 64.83
CA GLU A 642 14.47 8.70 64.43
C GLU A 642 14.63 9.08 62.97
N VAL A 643 15.74 9.69 62.62
CA VAL A 643 16.10 10.01 61.24
C VAL A 643 16.27 8.74 60.45
N GLY A 644 15.55 8.63 59.30
CA GLY A 644 15.48 7.43 58.46
C GLY A 644 14.25 6.57 58.70
N GLN A 645 13.43 6.80 59.74
CA GLN A 645 12.26 6.04 60.08
C GLN A 645 11.13 6.32 59.08
N ALA A 646 10.45 5.26 58.69
CA ALA A 646 9.26 5.36 57.85
C ALA A 646 8.02 5.72 58.65
N VAL A 647 7.34 6.80 58.32
CA VAL A 647 6.17 7.31 58.99
C VAL A 647 5.05 7.60 58.02
N LEU A 648 3.80 7.41 58.42
CA LEU A 648 2.63 7.81 57.67
C LEU A 648 2.26 9.23 58.05
N VAL A 649 2.18 10.15 57.10
CA VAL A 649 1.71 11.53 57.30
C VAL A 649 0.20 11.52 57.24
N ALA A 650 -0.47 11.65 58.43
CA ALA A 650 -1.92 11.45 58.55
C ALA A 650 -2.75 12.41 57.67
N GLY A 651 -2.33 13.67 57.51
CA GLY A 651 -3.02 14.66 56.67
C GLY A 651 -2.88 14.43 55.16
N LEU A 652 -1.96 13.57 54.68
CA LEU A 652 -1.71 13.26 53.30
C LEU A 652 -2.01 11.80 52.93
N GLY A 653 -2.22 10.93 53.92
CA GLY A 653 -2.40 9.49 53.68
C GLY A 653 -1.20 8.79 53.04
N GLN A 654 -0.01 9.45 53.00
CA GLN A 654 1.19 8.96 52.31
C GLN A 654 2.33 8.65 53.28
N THR A 655 3.07 7.61 52.98
CA THR A 655 4.27 7.25 53.72
C THR A 655 5.48 8.10 53.31
N GLY A 656 6.15 8.67 54.28
CA GLY A 656 7.40 9.40 54.14
C GLY A 656 8.51 8.84 55.02
N ARG A 657 9.73 9.31 54.79
CA ARG A 657 10.89 8.98 55.59
C ARG A 657 11.36 10.22 56.39
N VAL A 658 11.56 10.11 57.67
CA VAL A 658 12.11 11.20 58.49
C VAL A 658 13.52 11.55 58.05
N VAL A 659 13.73 12.86 57.74
CA VAL A 659 15.01 13.38 57.25
C VAL A 659 15.77 14.14 58.35
N ALA A 660 15.04 14.78 59.28
CA ALA A 660 15.64 15.47 60.41
C ALA A 660 14.77 15.26 61.67
N ALA A 661 15.40 15.23 62.82
CA ALA A 661 14.74 15.08 64.12
C ALA A 661 13.87 16.31 64.43
N ALA A 662 12.94 16.18 65.40
CA ALA A 662 12.02 17.22 65.81
C ALA A 662 12.74 18.50 66.27
N ASN A 663 12.31 19.63 65.73
CA ASN A 663 12.81 20.94 66.15
C ASN A 663 12.16 21.38 67.49
N ASP A 664 12.61 22.52 68.05
CA ASP A 664 12.13 23.05 69.36
C ASP A 664 10.60 23.36 69.33
N ARG A 665 9.94 23.32 68.17
CA ARG A 665 8.47 23.50 68.02
C ARG A 665 7.73 22.18 67.81
N GLY A 666 8.41 21.02 67.91
CA GLY A 666 7.83 19.71 67.77
C GLY A 666 7.49 19.33 66.31
N GLU A 667 8.10 19.94 65.28
CA GLU A 667 7.93 19.64 63.86
C GLU A 667 9.09 18.78 63.38
N VAL A 668 8.77 17.76 62.59
CA VAL A 668 9.72 16.81 61.99
C VAL A 668 9.75 17.04 60.48
N GLU A 669 10.91 17.01 59.87
CA GLU A 669 11.05 17.07 58.43
C GLU A 669 10.97 15.66 57.84
N VAL A 670 9.95 15.46 57.02
CA VAL A 670 9.63 14.16 56.38
C VAL A 670 9.73 14.31 54.90
N GLU A 671 10.44 13.41 54.23
CA GLU A 671 10.50 13.30 52.79
C GLU A 671 9.43 12.32 52.29
N VAL A 672 8.48 12.86 51.50
CA VAL A 672 7.40 12.11 50.88
C VAL A 672 7.63 12.17 49.36
N GLY A 673 8.07 11.06 48.77
CA GLY A 673 8.48 11.02 47.37
C GLY A 673 9.71 11.88 47.10
N ARG A 674 9.56 13.00 46.37
CA ARG A 674 10.62 14.01 46.09
C ARG A 674 10.43 15.34 46.83
N VAL A 675 9.47 15.41 47.74
CA VAL A 675 9.12 16.64 48.44
C VAL A 675 9.42 16.50 49.91
N ARG A 676 10.10 17.50 50.52
CA ARG A 676 10.34 17.58 51.96
C ARG A 676 9.27 18.46 52.58
N LEU A 677 8.63 17.92 53.61
CA LEU A 677 7.52 18.56 54.31
C LEU A 677 7.87 18.65 55.80
N ARG A 678 7.55 19.75 56.47
CA ARG A 678 7.58 19.85 57.93
C ARG A 678 6.21 19.54 58.49
N VAL A 679 6.17 18.50 59.28
CA VAL A 679 4.90 17.98 59.83
C VAL A 679 5.03 17.89 61.34
N PRO A 680 4.06 18.41 62.13
CA PRO A 680 4.07 18.26 63.58
C PRO A 680 4.04 16.76 63.95
N LEU A 681 4.73 16.38 65.04
CA LEU A 681 4.85 15.02 65.53
C LEU A 681 3.47 14.36 65.73
N ALA A 682 2.48 15.14 66.14
CA ALA A 682 1.09 14.71 66.29
C ALA A 682 0.41 14.29 64.99
N GLY A 683 0.92 14.77 63.82
CA GLY A 683 0.42 14.40 62.50
C GLY A 683 1.09 13.19 61.86
N LEU A 684 1.99 12.51 62.58
CA LEU A 684 2.69 11.33 62.14
C LEU A 684 2.13 10.08 62.82
N ARG A 685 2.12 8.94 62.15
CA ARG A 685 1.75 7.62 62.65
C ARG A 685 2.87 6.64 62.37
N LEU A 686 3.23 5.81 63.31
CA LEU A 686 4.19 4.73 63.13
C LEU A 686 3.50 3.56 62.45
N ARG A 687 4.10 3.11 61.36
CA ARG A 687 3.62 1.87 60.74
C ARG A 687 4.41 0.69 61.33
N PRO A 688 3.73 -0.34 61.83
CA PRO A 688 4.44 -1.57 62.22
C PRO A 688 5.13 -2.13 60.99
N ALA A 689 6.43 -2.40 61.10
CA ALA A 689 7.24 -2.99 60.04
C ALA A 689 6.59 -4.33 59.62
N PRO A 690 6.43 -4.59 58.31
CA PRO A 690 6.03 -5.92 57.87
C PRO A 690 7.16 -6.90 58.31
N ALA A 691 6.75 -8.00 58.95
CA ALA A 691 7.62 -9.07 59.36
C ALA A 691 8.38 -9.59 58.12
N VAL A 692 9.67 -9.38 58.09
CA VAL A 692 10.56 -9.91 57.08
C VAL A 692 10.74 -11.38 57.36
N ALA A 693 10.19 -12.23 56.51
CA ALA A 693 10.58 -13.63 56.49
C ALA A 693 12.03 -13.74 56.08
N THR A 694 12.87 -14.09 57.01
CA THR A 694 14.29 -14.38 56.84
C THR A 694 14.45 -15.68 56.06
N ALA A 695 15.02 -15.58 54.83
CA ALA A 695 15.71 -16.70 54.21
C ALA A 695 17.22 -16.47 54.28
N PRO A 696 18.04 -17.46 54.59
CA PRO A 696 19.43 -17.27 54.97
C PRO A 696 20.35 -17.22 53.76
N GLY A 697 21.25 -16.27 53.80
CA GLY A 697 22.64 -16.40 53.40
C GLY A 697 22.99 -16.38 51.92
N ALA A 698 23.45 -15.22 51.41
CA ALA A 698 24.47 -15.20 50.40
C ALA A 698 25.44 -14.03 50.63
N PRO A 699 26.75 -14.20 50.36
CA PRO A 699 27.79 -13.30 50.82
C PRO A 699 27.96 -12.06 49.96
N VAL A 700 28.39 -10.99 50.64
CA VAL A 700 28.74 -9.69 50.08
C VAL A 700 30.05 -9.83 49.27
N ALA A 701 30.05 -9.43 48.02
CA ALA A 701 31.23 -9.21 47.19
C ALA A 701 31.45 -7.71 46.91
N PRO A 702 32.66 -7.26 46.75
CA PRO A 702 33.05 -5.85 46.90
C PRO A 702 32.75 -5.04 45.63
N ARG A 703 32.45 -3.76 45.87
CA ARG A 703 32.22 -2.69 44.93
C ARG A 703 33.52 -2.36 44.18
N VAL A 704 33.50 -2.53 42.85
CA VAL A 704 34.51 -1.95 41.96
C VAL A 704 33.80 -0.87 41.11
N GLU A 705 34.21 0.37 41.30
CA GLU A 705 33.87 1.49 40.42
C GLU A 705 34.52 1.28 39.05
N ARG A 706 33.74 1.28 37.98
CA ARG A 706 34.23 1.54 36.63
C ARG A 706 33.30 2.53 35.93
N ALA A 707 33.93 3.63 35.56
CA ALA A 707 33.39 4.63 34.69
C ALA A 707 33.25 4.08 33.26
N GLY A 708 32.20 4.52 32.53
CA GLY A 708 32.08 4.35 31.10
C GLY A 708 30.77 3.67 30.73
N GLY A 709 29.69 4.48 30.54
CA GLY A 709 28.40 3.98 30.12
C GLY A 709 28.34 3.63 28.67
N LEU A 710 27.65 2.53 28.39
CA LEU A 710 27.01 2.23 27.13
C LEU A 710 25.56 1.83 27.44
N PRO A 711 24.58 2.18 26.61
CA PRO A 711 23.16 2.02 26.93
C PRO A 711 22.73 0.57 26.84
N ALA A 712 22.16 0.06 27.95
CA ALA A 712 21.46 -1.23 27.98
C ALA A 712 20.06 -1.05 27.39
N THR A 713 19.81 -1.57 26.19
CA THR A 713 18.49 -1.97 25.69
C THR A 713 18.67 -3.20 24.81
N ALA A 714 18.89 -4.36 25.47
CA ALA A 714 18.55 -5.63 24.86
C ALA A 714 17.67 -6.35 25.88
N GLU A 715 16.46 -6.73 25.49
CA GLU A 715 15.64 -7.66 26.26
C GLU A 715 16.48 -8.90 26.55
N ALA A 716 16.49 -9.35 27.81
CA ALA A 716 17.21 -10.56 28.20
C ALA A 716 16.72 -11.71 27.32
N PRO A 717 17.61 -12.50 26.68
CA PRO A 717 17.22 -13.59 25.81
C PRO A 717 16.39 -14.61 26.59
N SER A 718 15.32 -15.12 25.95
CA SER A 718 14.48 -16.18 26.53
C SER A 718 15.37 -17.38 26.91
N PRO A 719 15.12 -18.08 28.02
CA PRO A 719 15.89 -19.27 28.41
C PRO A 719 15.72 -20.46 27.47
N SER A 720 14.98 -20.31 26.38
CA SER A 720 14.78 -21.35 25.37
C SER A 720 14.75 -20.77 23.96
N LEU A 721 15.39 -21.46 23.01
CA LEU A 721 15.41 -21.15 21.57
C LEU A 721 14.74 -22.27 20.78
N SER A 722 13.81 -21.94 19.91
CA SER A 722 13.14 -22.89 19.02
C SER A 722 13.79 -22.87 17.63
N LEU A 723 14.34 -24.01 17.22
CA LEU A 723 14.97 -24.24 15.92
C LEU A 723 14.06 -24.97 14.92
N ARG A 724 12.79 -25.13 15.25
CA ARG A 724 11.84 -25.88 14.41
C ARG A 724 11.58 -25.14 13.09
N GLY A 725 11.71 -25.87 11.99
CA GLY A 725 11.46 -25.33 10.66
C GLY A 725 12.65 -24.62 10.00
N LEU A 726 13.79 -24.52 10.70
CA LEU A 726 15.03 -23.98 10.14
C LEU A 726 15.81 -25.07 9.38
N THR A 727 16.61 -24.64 8.39
CA THR A 727 17.62 -25.50 7.78
C THR A 727 18.77 -25.74 8.77
N VAL A 728 19.62 -26.73 8.52
CA VAL A 728 20.73 -27.03 9.44
C VAL A 728 21.68 -25.83 9.57
N ASP A 729 22.01 -25.19 8.45
CA ASP A 729 22.95 -24.07 8.44
C ASP A 729 22.38 -22.83 9.15
N ASP A 730 21.11 -22.50 8.90
CA ASP A 730 20.44 -21.39 9.57
C ASP A 730 20.32 -21.64 11.09
N ALA A 731 19.99 -22.88 11.46
CA ALA A 731 19.86 -23.24 12.87
C ALA A 731 21.18 -23.15 13.64
N LEU A 732 22.31 -23.54 13.03
CA LEU A 732 23.63 -23.43 13.68
C LEU A 732 24.04 -21.97 13.89
N LEU A 733 23.76 -21.10 12.91
CA LEU A 733 24.00 -19.67 12.99
C LEU A 733 23.17 -19.01 14.10
N GLU A 734 21.92 -19.42 14.23
CA GLU A 734 21.02 -18.90 15.27
C GLU A 734 21.39 -19.41 16.65
N VAL A 735 21.87 -20.66 16.78
CA VAL A 735 22.39 -21.22 18.03
C VAL A 735 23.62 -20.45 18.47
N ASP A 736 24.58 -20.18 17.60
CA ASP A 736 25.79 -19.41 17.88
C ASP A 736 25.49 -18.06 18.50
N ARG A 737 24.67 -17.26 17.80
CA ARG A 737 24.24 -15.94 18.28
C ARG A 737 23.51 -15.99 19.63
N TYR A 738 22.64 -16.99 19.77
CA TYR A 738 21.84 -17.13 20.97
C TYR A 738 22.71 -17.52 22.18
N LEU A 739 23.72 -18.38 22.01
CA LEU A 739 24.62 -18.76 23.08
C LEU A 739 25.50 -17.59 23.53
N ASP A 740 26.00 -16.78 22.62
CA ASP A 740 26.69 -15.53 22.92
C ASP A 740 25.83 -14.57 23.74
N ALA A 741 24.57 -14.34 23.28
CA ALA A 741 23.66 -13.48 23.99
C ALA A 741 23.25 -14.03 25.36
N ALA A 742 23.11 -15.35 25.50
CA ALA A 742 22.78 -16.02 26.75
C ALA A 742 23.91 -15.91 27.79
N VAL A 743 25.15 -16.04 27.35
CA VAL A 743 26.33 -15.84 28.20
C VAL A 743 26.45 -14.37 28.63
N LEU A 744 26.29 -13.44 27.73
CA LEU A 744 26.27 -12.01 28.04
C LEU A 744 25.16 -11.61 29.01
N ALA A 745 24.02 -12.33 28.96
CA ALA A 745 22.89 -12.15 29.89
C ALA A 745 23.06 -12.90 31.21
N GLY A 746 24.15 -13.68 31.40
CA GLY A 746 24.42 -14.44 32.62
C GLY A 746 23.50 -15.64 32.83
N LEU A 747 22.99 -16.27 31.76
CA LEU A 747 22.15 -17.45 31.86
C LEU A 747 22.99 -18.71 32.06
N PRO A 748 22.86 -19.41 33.20
CA PRO A 748 23.70 -20.60 33.48
C PRO A 748 23.23 -21.83 32.68
N ARG A 749 21.98 -21.80 32.16
CA ARG A 749 21.39 -22.91 31.40
C ARG A 749 20.43 -22.41 30.38
N VAL A 750 20.46 -23.01 29.20
CA VAL A 750 19.51 -22.72 28.10
C VAL A 750 18.98 -24.00 27.46
N THR A 751 17.89 -23.90 26.73
CA THR A 751 17.18 -25.03 26.14
C THR A 751 17.02 -24.82 24.65
N LEU A 752 17.55 -25.75 23.82
CA LEU A 752 17.43 -25.70 22.37
C LEU A 752 16.36 -26.69 21.89
N ILE A 753 15.32 -26.22 21.21
CA ILE A 753 14.16 -27.05 20.80
C ILE A 753 14.25 -27.30 19.30
N HIS A 754 14.76 -28.45 18.91
CA HIS A 754 14.93 -28.86 17.49
C HIS A 754 13.85 -29.81 16.96
N GLY A 755 12.95 -30.29 17.82
CA GLY A 755 11.90 -31.25 17.45
C GLY A 755 12.37 -32.70 17.31
N LYS A 756 11.38 -33.61 17.10
CA LYS A 756 11.62 -35.07 17.01
C LYS A 756 11.76 -35.61 15.57
N GLY A 757 11.93 -34.76 14.53
CA GLY A 757 11.98 -35.14 13.11
C GLY A 757 13.04 -36.22 12.78
N THR A 758 13.65 -36.16 11.60
CA THR A 758 14.65 -37.14 11.12
C THR A 758 15.92 -37.23 11.98
N GLY A 759 16.08 -36.33 12.96
CA GLY A 759 17.23 -36.28 13.86
C GLY A 759 18.47 -35.59 13.24
N ALA A 760 18.38 -35.10 11.99
CA ALA A 760 19.49 -34.41 11.34
C ALA A 760 19.87 -33.13 12.07
N LEU A 761 18.87 -32.31 12.41
CA LEU A 761 19.07 -31.04 13.13
C LEU A 761 19.61 -31.27 14.55
N ARG A 762 19.11 -32.29 15.26
CA ARG A 762 19.61 -32.68 16.57
C ARG A 762 21.08 -33.04 16.52
N ARG A 763 21.51 -33.87 15.56
CA ARG A 763 22.92 -34.28 15.41
C ARG A 763 23.81 -33.09 15.10
N ALA A 764 23.41 -32.26 14.14
CA ALA A 764 24.18 -31.07 13.78
C ALA A 764 24.37 -30.11 14.97
N VAL A 765 23.31 -29.85 15.73
CA VAL A 765 23.36 -29.01 16.94
C VAL A 765 24.24 -29.61 18.00
N GLN A 766 24.14 -30.91 18.27
CA GLN A 766 24.98 -31.57 19.26
C GLN A 766 26.45 -31.64 18.85
N ASP A 767 26.75 -31.81 17.56
CA ASP A 767 28.10 -31.76 17.04
C ASP A 767 28.70 -30.35 17.15
N PHE A 768 27.91 -29.33 16.88
CA PHE A 768 28.30 -27.93 17.02
C PHE A 768 28.61 -27.58 18.51
N LEU A 769 27.75 -28.00 19.43
CA LEU A 769 27.91 -27.72 20.86
C LEU A 769 29.16 -28.37 21.48
N ARG A 770 29.69 -29.48 20.92
CA ARG A 770 30.91 -30.12 21.43
C ARG A 770 32.18 -29.27 21.31
N GLY A 771 32.20 -28.39 20.34
CA GLY A 771 33.35 -27.50 20.11
C GLY A 771 33.13 -26.05 20.51
N HIS A 772 31.95 -25.70 21.01
CA HIS A 772 31.60 -24.31 21.28
C HIS A 772 32.25 -23.78 22.57
N PRO A 773 32.95 -22.62 22.56
CA PRO A 773 33.74 -22.11 23.69
C PRO A 773 32.92 -21.75 24.92
N HIS A 774 31.64 -21.48 24.78
CA HIS A 774 30.76 -21.09 25.88
C HIS A 774 29.92 -22.23 26.45
N VAL A 775 30.09 -23.46 25.95
CA VAL A 775 29.32 -24.63 26.39
C VAL A 775 30.13 -25.49 27.35
N ARG A 776 29.68 -25.57 28.59
CA ARG A 776 30.27 -26.41 29.61
C ARG A 776 29.90 -27.87 29.45
N THR A 777 28.60 -28.13 29.27
CA THR A 777 28.06 -29.47 29.02
C THR A 777 26.67 -29.39 28.39
N PHE A 778 26.25 -30.44 27.69
CA PHE A 778 24.91 -30.53 27.17
C PHE A 778 24.35 -31.95 27.29
N ARG A 779 23.04 -32.07 27.39
CA ARG A 779 22.33 -33.35 27.48
C ARG A 779 20.99 -33.31 26.72
N PRO A 780 20.40 -34.44 26.33
CA PRO A 780 19.02 -34.49 25.89
C PRO A 780 18.07 -34.07 27.01
N GLY A 781 16.90 -33.50 26.64
CA GLY A 781 15.87 -33.18 27.62
C GLY A 781 15.33 -34.40 28.34
N GLY A 782 15.08 -34.27 29.65
CA GLY A 782 14.49 -35.31 30.49
C GLY A 782 12.95 -35.45 30.32
N HIS A 783 12.37 -36.36 31.12
CA HIS A 783 10.91 -36.50 31.19
C HIS A 783 10.29 -35.24 31.76
N GLY A 784 9.47 -34.54 30.96
CA GLY A 784 8.94 -33.19 31.29
C GLY A 784 9.65 -32.01 30.65
N GLU A 785 10.88 -32.17 30.14
CA GLU A 785 11.68 -31.12 29.46
C GLU A 785 11.58 -31.19 27.93
N GLY A 786 10.75 -32.05 27.36
CA GLY A 786 10.56 -32.22 25.91
C GLY A 786 11.24 -33.45 25.31
N GLY A 787 11.98 -34.23 26.10
CA GLY A 787 12.60 -35.50 25.73
C GLY A 787 13.59 -35.36 24.57
N GLU A 788 13.64 -36.31 23.65
CA GLU A 788 14.60 -36.32 22.54
C GLU A 788 14.42 -35.15 21.51
N GLY A 789 13.37 -34.35 21.61
CA GLY A 789 13.15 -33.18 20.77
C GLY A 789 13.87 -31.91 21.25
N VAL A 790 14.60 -32.00 22.34
CA VAL A 790 15.23 -30.85 23.02
C VAL A 790 16.63 -31.20 23.47
N THR A 791 17.54 -30.24 23.41
CA THR A 791 18.90 -30.31 24.01
C THR A 791 19.02 -29.21 25.07
N VAL A 792 19.33 -29.59 26.27
CA VAL A 792 19.61 -28.68 27.40
C VAL A 792 21.10 -28.44 27.45
N VAL A 793 21.51 -27.17 27.48
CA VAL A 793 22.91 -26.73 27.44
C VAL A 793 23.23 -25.98 28.73
N GLU A 794 24.28 -26.32 29.37
CA GLU A 794 24.88 -25.59 30.51
C GLU A 794 26.04 -24.73 29.99
N LEU A 795 26.00 -23.46 30.32
CA LEU A 795 26.96 -22.46 29.82
C LEU A 795 28.03 -22.17 30.87
N ASP A 796 29.22 -21.84 30.41
CA ASP A 796 30.28 -21.28 31.22
C ASP A 796 30.04 -19.75 31.35
N VAL A 797 29.34 -19.36 32.40
CA VAL A 797 29.01 -17.98 32.70
C VAL A 797 29.92 -17.44 33.78
#